data_3a9c136cff2230bb231807bb3ed5673c
#
_entry.id   3a9c136cff2230bb231807bb3ed5673c
#
_cell.length_a   1.000
_cell.length_b   1.000
_cell.length_c   1.000
_cell.angle_alpha   90.00
_cell.angle_beta   90.00
_cell.angle_gamma   90.00
#
_symmetry.space_group_name_H-M   'P 1'
#
loop_
_entity.id
_entity.type
_entity.pdbx_description
1 polymer ?
#
loop_
_entity_poly.entity_id
_entity_poly.type
_entity_poly.pdbx_seq_one_letter_code
_entity_poly.pdbx_strand_id
1 'polypeptide(L)'
;MELYEYPRPANDTGIGIHWSTGYATAIGMRRIRDFWLPEMKALGVKWVKIYNHDGALDFTELLLAEGFMPIVRIYRPTPNPSRLDVKEVVQIDAFLRAGVRYFEFNSEPDRDAEWKGGRMPANGIGLVVENTIANLEIILERGGMPAVPAVSNGSRWDLVGKIVAAGRKDLFAGPVWQAIHNYARNRPLDYPYDIGNQEGAAYTYRFYQTVESETWGENAWRGRSLEEVNRLRRDRSNPGATIMDDPACWLAYEYFDTLNRKHLGFSLPILSTEGGYLVSEDVDPRYPATSPDLHMAQTLEASRIMMGTSQRFAPAPDYYFCTAFWLLANAHLGSTSSWWETHAWYSERWAGGVLPIVHALKAEPKVARQWRDDVADDLITLRGTVAHAGDYRTVILEKNGQEKARVTLDNNSHYTIPELGPGSYVLRIPGTAVEEAIELSAGQNELVVNFDLTPTGPALRQSRVEGTVRGGSGAVLLLVRASDGEEWVTMARSDGSFRFVDLPPGEYSLRVNPQGSRVDRLVLDGLNQRQVELAVAGWGYTIRTAPPQLNPNLVYCVVEGQRGLPVQIHGGEWSSDVIYTGTTPELGEFGCALGPLEAGHYILAVDGAPDETGNPAQLEARVHVDKKRTPLVEFVYTDFSTAAPAQSAQIAGRVIIGGAATCTPTRFI
;
A
#
# COMPACT_ATOMS: atom_id res chain seq x y z
N MET A 1 23.45 4.69 -4.28
CA MET A 1 22.40 5.34 -5.06
C MET A 1 22.20 6.72 -4.48
N GLU A 2 22.19 7.76 -5.32
CA GLU A 2 22.02 9.14 -4.85
C GLU A 2 20.54 9.47 -4.60
N LEU A 3 20.25 10.49 -3.80
CA LEU A 3 18.87 10.84 -3.42
C LEU A 3 17.98 11.14 -4.65
N TYR A 4 18.52 11.80 -5.67
CA TYR A 4 17.76 12.14 -6.88
C TYR A 4 17.45 10.94 -7.79
N GLU A 5 18.12 9.80 -7.59
CA GLU A 5 17.84 8.57 -8.34
C GLU A 5 16.65 7.78 -7.81
N TYR A 6 16.16 8.10 -6.61
CA TYR A 6 14.96 7.45 -6.05
C TYR A 6 13.71 8.01 -6.71
N PRO A 7 12.80 7.16 -7.20
CA PRO A 7 11.60 7.61 -7.89
C PRO A 7 10.67 8.39 -6.96
N ARG A 8 10.18 9.51 -7.47
CA ARG A 8 9.25 10.41 -6.78
C ARG A 8 8.04 10.68 -7.66
N PRO A 9 6.87 10.96 -7.08
CA PRO A 9 5.69 11.28 -7.89
C PRO A 9 5.88 12.62 -8.63
N ALA A 10 5.32 12.72 -9.82
CA ALA A 10 5.33 13.98 -10.56
C ALA A 10 4.64 15.11 -9.75
N ASN A 11 5.24 16.31 -9.75
CA ASN A 11 4.80 17.45 -8.95
C ASN A 11 4.68 17.09 -7.46
N ASP A 12 5.70 16.45 -6.93
CA ASP A 12 5.76 15.99 -5.56
C ASP A 12 5.61 17.14 -4.56
N THR A 13 4.59 17.07 -3.73
CA THR A 13 4.35 18.02 -2.64
C THR A 13 5.02 17.61 -1.33
N GLY A 14 5.56 16.38 -1.24
CA GLY A 14 6.00 15.75 -0.01
C GLY A 14 4.87 15.37 0.95
N ILE A 15 3.61 15.65 0.57
CA ILE A 15 2.45 15.30 1.38
C ILE A 15 2.09 13.84 1.12
N GLY A 16 2.18 13.04 2.17
CA GLY A 16 1.74 11.66 2.20
C GLY A 16 0.52 11.47 3.10
N ILE A 17 -0.14 10.35 2.96
CA ILE A 17 -1.23 9.94 3.83
C ILE A 17 -1.18 8.43 4.09
N HIS A 18 -1.41 8.01 5.33
CA HIS A 18 -1.73 6.63 5.62
C HIS A 18 -3.18 6.39 5.23
N TRP A 19 -3.42 5.45 4.31
CA TRP A 19 -4.74 5.17 3.76
C TRP A 19 -5.74 4.79 4.84
N SER A 20 -5.56 3.64 5.40
CA SER A 20 -6.32 3.06 6.51
C SER A 20 -5.74 1.68 6.79
N THR A 21 -6.20 1.08 7.87
CA THR A 21 -5.93 -0.33 8.16
C THR A 21 -6.97 -1.26 7.53
N GLY A 22 -7.99 -0.70 6.89
CA GLY A 22 -9.03 -1.47 6.18
C GLY A 22 -8.59 -1.95 4.80
N TYR A 23 -9.36 -2.89 4.25
CA TYR A 23 -9.09 -3.49 2.94
C TYR A 23 -9.60 -2.61 1.80
N ALA A 24 -8.79 -2.43 0.76
CA ALA A 24 -9.20 -1.68 -0.43
C ALA A 24 -10.39 -2.33 -1.16
N THR A 25 -10.43 -3.67 -1.23
CA THR A 25 -11.55 -4.42 -1.81
C THR A 25 -12.88 -4.16 -1.14
N ALA A 26 -12.85 -3.95 0.13
CA ALA A 26 -14.01 -3.72 0.95
C ALA A 26 -14.76 -2.43 0.63
N ILE A 27 -14.04 -1.41 0.17
CA ILE A 27 -14.62 -0.11 -0.19
C ILE A 27 -15.17 -0.14 -1.61
N GLY A 28 -14.60 -1.02 -2.42
CA GLY A 28 -14.87 -1.15 -3.85
C GLY A 28 -14.11 -0.11 -4.68
N MET A 29 -13.45 -0.58 -5.71
CA MET A 29 -12.60 0.24 -6.61
C MET A 29 -13.35 1.42 -7.24
N ARG A 30 -14.66 1.29 -7.43
CA ARG A 30 -15.48 2.40 -7.92
C ARG A 30 -15.51 3.57 -6.95
N ARG A 31 -15.75 3.33 -5.64
CA ARG A 31 -15.78 4.40 -4.63
C ARG A 31 -14.39 5.01 -4.43
N ILE A 32 -13.35 4.20 -4.51
CA ILE A 32 -11.97 4.69 -4.49
C ILE A 32 -11.76 5.67 -5.64
N ARG A 33 -12.12 5.30 -6.87
CA ARG A 33 -11.95 6.13 -8.06
C ARG A 33 -12.83 7.37 -8.05
N ASP A 34 -14.11 7.22 -7.69
CA ASP A 34 -15.10 8.29 -7.85
C ASP A 34 -15.08 9.28 -6.69
N PHE A 35 -14.54 8.92 -5.52
CA PHE A 35 -14.52 9.77 -4.33
C PHE A 35 -13.12 9.94 -3.74
N TRP A 36 -12.45 8.85 -3.33
CA TRP A 36 -11.22 8.99 -2.55
C TRP A 36 -10.03 9.53 -3.34
N LEU A 37 -9.86 9.14 -4.60
CA LEU A 37 -8.79 9.70 -5.43
C LEU A 37 -8.96 11.20 -5.69
N PRO A 38 -10.15 11.71 -6.06
CA PRO A 38 -10.40 13.16 -6.11
C PRO A 38 -10.13 13.87 -4.79
N GLU A 39 -10.53 13.29 -3.65
CA GLU A 39 -10.28 13.85 -2.33
C GLU A 39 -8.78 13.94 -2.04
N MET A 40 -8.02 12.87 -2.23
CA MET A 40 -6.57 12.87 -2.01
C MET A 40 -5.84 13.85 -2.94
N LYS A 41 -6.27 13.95 -4.22
CA LYS A 41 -5.74 14.97 -5.15
C LYS A 41 -6.00 16.39 -4.67
N ALA A 42 -7.23 16.67 -4.21
CA ALA A 42 -7.59 17.98 -3.68
C ALA A 42 -6.79 18.33 -2.42
N LEU A 43 -6.45 17.34 -1.60
CA LEU A 43 -5.55 17.51 -0.44
C LEU A 43 -4.09 17.72 -0.84
N GLY A 44 -3.72 17.49 -2.10
CA GLY A 44 -2.33 17.56 -2.56
C GLY A 44 -1.49 16.35 -2.17
N VAL A 45 -2.12 15.27 -1.76
CA VAL A 45 -1.44 14.00 -1.46
C VAL A 45 -0.73 13.49 -2.70
N LYS A 46 0.51 13.02 -2.52
CA LYS A 46 1.33 12.41 -3.55
C LYS A 46 1.83 11.03 -3.15
N TRP A 47 1.99 10.77 -1.85
CA TRP A 47 2.46 9.53 -1.29
C TRP A 47 1.33 8.84 -0.52
N VAL A 48 1.14 7.55 -0.74
CA VAL A 48 0.06 6.81 -0.07
C VAL A 48 0.61 5.54 0.54
N LYS A 49 0.62 5.46 1.88
CA LYS A 49 0.95 4.23 2.58
C LYS A 49 -0.27 3.31 2.63
N ILE A 50 -0.07 2.06 2.25
CA ILE A 50 -1.10 1.01 2.26
C ILE A 50 -0.53 -0.29 2.80
N TYR A 51 -1.42 -1.19 3.20
CA TYR A 51 -1.07 -2.57 3.53
C TYR A 51 -1.28 -3.49 2.32
N ASN A 52 -0.56 -4.64 2.31
CA ASN A 52 -0.66 -5.68 1.27
C ASN A 52 -1.92 -6.56 1.40
N HIS A 53 -3.02 -6.00 1.88
CA HIS A 53 -4.29 -6.70 2.04
C HIS A 53 -4.95 -7.04 0.68
N ASP A 54 -6.01 -7.83 0.73
CA ASP A 54 -6.78 -8.19 -0.46
C ASP A 54 -7.21 -6.94 -1.25
N GLY A 55 -6.97 -6.95 -2.57
CA GLY A 55 -7.22 -5.83 -3.47
C GLY A 55 -6.18 -4.72 -3.43
N ALA A 56 -5.13 -4.83 -2.61
CA ALA A 56 -4.06 -3.83 -2.58
C ALA A 56 -3.32 -3.74 -3.93
N LEU A 57 -3.20 -4.84 -4.66
CA LEU A 57 -2.57 -4.84 -5.99
C LEU A 57 -3.36 -3.95 -6.97
N ASP A 58 -4.65 -4.20 -7.14
CA ASP A 58 -5.51 -3.39 -8.02
C ASP A 58 -5.54 -1.92 -7.57
N PHE A 59 -5.46 -1.69 -6.26
CA PHE A 59 -5.42 -0.34 -5.70
C PHE A 59 -4.09 0.37 -5.99
N THR A 60 -2.96 -0.33 -5.89
CA THR A 60 -1.65 0.26 -6.25
C THR A 60 -1.54 0.57 -7.72
N GLU A 61 -2.04 -0.28 -8.60
CA GLU A 61 -2.11 0.00 -10.03
C GLU A 61 -2.91 1.28 -10.30
N LEU A 62 -4.07 1.43 -9.62
CA LEU A 62 -4.88 2.63 -9.74
C LEU A 62 -4.17 3.87 -9.17
N LEU A 63 -3.50 3.77 -8.02
CA LEU A 63 -2.72 4.87 -7.45
C LEU A 63 -1.63 5.34 -8.40
N LEU A 64 -0.86 4.42 -8.96
CA LEU A 64 0.22 4.72 -9.93
C LEU A 64 -0.34 5.38 -11.19
N ALA A 65 -1.44 4.84 -11.75
CA ALA A 65 -2.11 5.41 -12.92
C ALA A 65 -2.60 6.84 -12.68
N GLU A 66 -2.91 7.19 -11.44
CA GLU A 66 -3.42 8.51 -11.04
C GLU A 66 -2.29 9.44 -10.51
N GLY A 67 -1.04 9.02 -10.62
CA GLY A 67 0.15 9.81 -10.28
C GLY A 67 0.47 9.89 -8.79
N PHE A 68 0.02 8.93 -8.00
CA PHE A 68 0.44 8.76 -6.61
C PHE A 68 1.60 7.78 -6.52
N MET A 69 2.42 7.92 -5.48
CA MET A 69 3.48 6.97 -5.15
C MET A 69 3.04 6.08 -3.97
N PRO A 70 2.76 4.80 -4.21
CA PRO A 70 2.41 3.88 -3.13
C PRO A 70 3.66 3.45 -2.34
N ILE A 71 3.50 3.38 -1.02
CA ILE A 71 4.41 2.73 -0.08
C ILE A 71 3.66 1.51 0.44
N VAL A 72 4.11 0.32 0.08
CA VAL A 72 3.42 -0.93 0.45
C VAL A 72 4.08 -1.52 1.69
N ARG A 73 3.32 -1.59 2.78
CA ARG A 73 3.73 -2.33 3.98
C ARG A 73 3.27 -3.77 3.88
N ILE A 74 4.21 -4.70 3.99
CA ILE A 74 3.94 -6.12 4.16
C ILE A 74 3.48 -6.34 5.60
N TYR A 75 2.16 -6.37 5.76
CA TYR A 75 1.49 -6.48 7.05
C TYR A 75 1.31 -7.93 7.47
N ARG A 76 1.44 -8.19 8.77
CA ARG A 76 1.19 -9.49 9.39
C ARG A 76 0.21 -9.34 10.54
N PRO A 77 -0.84 -10.18 10.62
CA PRO A 77 -1.85 -10.11 11.68
C PRO A 77 -1.27 -10.37 13.08
N THR A 78 -0.29 -11.27 13.17
CA THR A 78 0.50 -11.46 14.39
C THR A 78 1.85 -10.88 14.09
N PRO A 79 2.08 -9.62 14.46
CA PRO A 79 3.32 -8.97 14.14
C PRO A 79 4.44 -9.68 14.86
N ASN A 80 5.35 -10.19 14.09
CA ASN A 80 6.65 -10.59 14.54
C ASN A 80 7.63 -10.00 13.58
N PRO A 81 8.63 -9.30 14.07
CA PRO A 81 9.80 -9.05 13.27
C PRO A 81 10.36 -10.40 12.82
N SER A 82 10.10 -10.75 11.59
CA SER A 82 10.49 -12.04 11.02
C SER A 82 10.90 -11.90 9.56
N ARG A 83 11.50 -12.94 9.03
CA ARG A 83 11.85 -13.00 7.61
C ARG A 83 10.58 -13.06 6.76
N LEU A 84 10.64 -12.47 5.57
CA LEU A 84 9.61 -12.61 4.56
C LEU A 84 9.45 -14.08 4.19
N ASP A 85 8.22 -14.55 4.20
CA ASP A 85 7.90 -15.89 3.75
C ASP A 85 7.66 -15.96 2.24
N VAL A 86 7.51 -17.16 1.71
CA VAL A 86 7.32 -17.36 0.25
C VAL A 86 6.09 -16.65 -0.28
N LYS A 87 4.99 -16.60 0.49
CA LYS A 87 3.75 -15.93 0.08
C LYS A 87 3.96 -14.42 -0.01
N GLU A 88 4.62 -13.84 0.97
CA GLU A 88 4.93 -12.41 1.00
C GLU A 88 5.90 -12.01 -0.13
N VAL A 89 6.90 -12.84 -0.40
CA VAL A 89 7.83 -12.64 -1.51
C VAL A 89 7.08 -12.64 -2.83
N VAL A 90 6.16 -13.55 -3.03
CA VAL A 90 5.33 -13.61 -4.24
C VAL A 90 4.43 -12.37 -4.36
N GLN A 91 3.89 -11.88 -3.25
CA GLN A 91 3.13 -10.61 -3.25
C GLN A 91 4.03 -9.44 -3.65
N ILE A 92 5.25 -9.35 -3.12
CA ILE A 92 6.23 -8.33 -3.50
C ILE A 92 6.52 -8.39 -5.00
N ASP A 93 6.73 -9.57 -5.57
CA ASP A 93 6.95 -9.75 -7.00
C ASP A 93 5.75 -9.26 -7.83
N ALA A 94 4.52 -9.46 -7.36
CA ALA A 94 3.32 -8.93 -8.00
C ALA A 94 3.26 -7.40 -7.95
N PHE A 95 3.55 -6.80 -6.80
CA PHE A 95 3.60 -5.34 -6.65
C PHE A 95 4.71 -4.71 -7.48
N LEU A 96 5.88 -5.33 -7.57
CA LEU A 96 6.98 -4.86 -8.41
C LEU A 96 6.59 -4.81 -9.89
N ARG A 97 5.88 -5.86 -10.37
CA ARG A 97 5.36 -5.87 -11.75
C ARG A 97 4.31 -4.81 -11.99
N ALA A 98 3.47 -4.51 -11.00
CA ALA A 98 2.52 -3.40 -11.06
C ALA A 98 3.20 -2.02 -11.07
N GLY A 99 4.50 -1.94 -10.77
CA GLY A 99 5.26 -0.68 -10.75
C GLY A 99 5.54 -0.12 -9.37
N VAL A 100 5.11 -0.80 -8.29
CA VAL A 100 5.46 -0.41 -6.92
C VAL A 100 6.97 -0.54 -6.71
N ARG A 101 7.57 0.42 -6.01
CA ARG A 101 9.00 0.41 -5.69
C ARG A 101 9.29 0.38 -4.20
N TYR A 102 8.53 1.09 -3.39
CA TYR A 102 8.77 1.28 -1.96
C TYR A 102 8.06 0.22 -1.12
N PHE A 103 8.85 -0.58 -0.38
CA PHE A 103 8.36 -1.64 0.48
C PHE A 103 8.80 -1.43 1.93
N GLU A 104 7.85 -1.51 2.84
CA GLU A 104 8.05 -1.51 4.29
C GLU A 104 7.66 -2.85 4.88
N PHE A 105 8.36 -3.28 5.91
CA PHE A 105 8.09 -4.49 6.69
C PHE A 105 8.46 -4.25 8.16
N ASN A 106 7.94 -5.07 9.07
CA ASN A 106 8.29 -5.08 10.49
C ASN A 106 8.18 -3.71 11.16
N SER A 107 7.01 -3.06 11.10
CA SER A 107 6.77 -1.76 11.75
C SER A 107 6.87 -1.85 13.27
N GLU A 108 7.48 -0.85 13.89
CA GLU A 108 7.66 -0.67 15.34
C GLU A 108 8.16 -1.93 16.10
N PRO A 109 9.20 -2.61 15.60
CA PRO A 109 9.65 -3.88 16.17
C PRO A 109 10.23 -3.76 17.58
N ASP A 110 10.39 -2.55 18.06
CA ASP A 110 10.83 -2.20 19.42
C ASP A 110 9.68 -2.18 20.45
N ARG A 111 8.42 -2.43 20.03
CA ARG A 111 7.27 -2.52 20.93
C ARG A 111 6.96 -3.96 21.28
N ASP A 112 6.68 -4.23 22.55
CA ASP A 112 6.29 -5.55 23.05
C ASP A 112 5.06 -6.11 22.30
N ALA A 113 4.09 -5.25 21.98
CA ALA A 113 2.87 -5.63 21.26
C ALA A 113 3.13 -6.21 19.85
N GLU A 114 4.27 -5.89 19.25
CA GLU A 114 4.66 -6.39 17.93
C GLU A 114 5.28 -7.79 17.95
N TRP A 115 5.36 -8.42 19.13
CA TRP A 115 5.93 -9.75 19.31
C TRP A 115 4.87 -10.78 19.71
N LYS A 116 5.09 -12.02 19.30
CA LYS A 116 4.21 -13.13 19.67
C LYS A 116 4.09 -13.24 21.19
N GLY A 117 2.86 -13.22 21.67
CA GLY A 117 2.59 -13.23 23.11
C GLY A 117 2.73 -11.85 23.79
N GLY A 118 2.84 -10.76 23.02
CA GLY A 118 2.88 -9.40 23.55
C GLY A 118 4.12 -9.06 24.37
N ARG A 119 5.26 -9.74 24.09
CA ARG A 119 6.51 -9.47 24.79
C ARG A 119 7.71 -9.73 23.89
N MET A 120 8.57 -8.72 23.78
CA MET A 120 9.83 -8.82 23.05
C MET A 120 10.80 -9.76 23.79
N PRO A 121 11.46 -10.71 23.09
CA PRO A 121 12.49 -11.55 23.70
C PRO A 121 13.74 -10.74 24.05
N ALA A 122 14.56 -11.25 24.97
CA ALA A 122 15.77 -10.56 25.43
C ALA A 122 16.77 -10.25 24.31
N ASN A 123 16.81 -11.07 23.25
CA ASN A 123 17.62 -10.83 22.05
C ASN A 123 16.83 -10.14 20.91
N GLY A 124 15.70 -9.49 21.20
CA GLY A 124 14.77 -8.95 20.21
C GLY A 124 15.43 -8.05 19.17
N ILE A 125 16.28 -7.12 19.59
CA ILE A 125 16.98 -6.25 18.63
C ILE A 125 17.92 -7.02 17.69
N GLY A 126 18.59 -8.05 18.16
CA GLY A 126 19.43 -8.92 17.33
C GLY A 126 18.61 -9.66 16.27
N LEU A 127 17.48 -10.23 16.66
CA LEU A 127 16.54 -10.87 15.75
C LEU A 127 15.98 -9.90 14.70
N VAL A 128 15.66 -8.66 15.10
CA VAL A 128 15.21 -7.62 14.17
C VAL A 128 16.30 -7.33 13.15
N VAL A 129 17.55 -7.16 13.57
CA VAL A 129 18.68 -6.88 12.67
C VAL A 129 18.87 -8.03 11.68
N GLU A 130 18.93 -9.28 12.15
CA GLU A 130 19.08 -10.46 11.28
C GLU A 130 17.95 -10.56 10.25
N ASN A 131 16.70 -10.38 10.69
CA ASN A 131 15.54 -10.45 9.82
C ASN A 131 15.52 -9.27 8.84
N THR A 132 15.91 -8.08 9.28
CA THR A 132 15.99 -6.90 8.42
C THR A 132 17.01 -7.11 7.31
N ILE A 133 18.21 -7.59 7.63
CA ILE A 133 19.25 -7.92 6.63
C ILE A 133 18.69 -8.87 5.58
N ALA A 134 18.09 -9.99 6.00
CA ALA A 134 17.53 -10.97 5.07
C ALA A 134 16.39 -10.38 4.21
N ASN A 135 15.53 -9.55 4.79
CA ASN A 135 14.41 -8.94 4.06
C ASN A 135 14.90 -7.87 3.07
N LEU A 136 15.93 -7.09 3.44
CA LEU A 136 16.57 -6.15 2.52
C LEU A 136 17.14 -6.89 1.31
N GLU A 137 17.90 -7.97 1.52
CA GLU A 137 18.44 -8.80 0.44
C GLU A 137 17.34 -9.32 -0.50
N ILE A 138 16.31 -9.93 0.07
CA ILE A 138 15.20 -10.52 -0.70
C ILE A 138 14.56 -9.48 -1.63
N ILE A 139 14.33 -8.26 -1.15
CA ILE A 139 13.66 -7.22 -1.94
C ILE A 139 14.63 -6.58 -2.94
N LEU A 140 15.88 -6.32 -2.54
CA LEU A 140 16.92 -5.76 -3.43
C LEU A 140 17.20 -6.68 -4.63
N GLU A 141 17.33 -7.98 -4.40
CA GLU A 141 17.53 -8.99 -5.47
C GLU A 141 16.41 -8.99 -6.51
N ARG A 142 15.21 -8.50 -6.14
CA ARG A 142 14.03 -8.40 -7.00
C ARG A 142 13.85 -7.04 -7.64
N GLY A 143 14.78 -6.12 -7.40
CA GLY A 143 14.72 -4.75 -7.94
C GLY A 143 13.74 -3.83 -7.22
N GLY A 144 13.31 -4.20 -6.02
CA GLY A 144 12.53 -3.35 -5.12
C GLY A 144 13.39 -2.44 -4.26
N MET A 145 12.76 -1.49 -3.60
CA MET A 145 13.36 -0.55 -2.67
C MET A 145 12.86 -0.84 -1.24
N PRO A 146 13.60 -1.62 -0.45
CA PRO A 146 13.19 -1.96 0.90
C PRO A 146 13.52 -0.88 1.90
N ALA A 147 12.69 -0.77 2.94
CA ALA A 147 12.93 0.09 4.09
C ALA A 147 13.81 -0.57 5.16
N VAL A 148 14.67 0.20 5.79
CA VAL A 148 15.00 -0.08 7.19
C VAL A 148 13.73 0.17 8.00
N PRO A 149 13.26 -0.77 8.84
CA PRO A 149 11.99 -0.67 9.54
C PRO A 149 11.82 0.60 10.37
N ALA A 150 10.62 1.19 10.34
CA ALA A 150 10.28 2.24 11.27
C ALA A 150 10.22 1.69 12.70
N VAL A 151 10.88 2.36 13.61
CA VAL A 151 10.78 2.11 15.05
C VAL A 151 9.75 3.05 15.68
N SER A 152 9.28 2.72 16.89
CA SER A 152 8.27 3.52 17.55
C SER A 152 8.76 4.95 17.82
N ASN A 153 7.82 5.89 17.84
CA ASN A 153 8.12 7.30 18.02
C ASN A 153 8.91 7.57 19.30
N GLY A 154 10.08 8.18 19.17
CA GLY A 154 11.03 8.44 20.26
C GLY A 154 11.96 7.27 20.61
N SER A 155 11.88 6.16 19.89
CA SER A 155 12.83 5.05 20.01
C SER A 155 14.25 5.49 19.64
N ARG A 156 15.20 4.93 20.36
CA ARG A 156 16.63 5.17 20.12
C ARG A 156 17.35 3.97 19.46
N TRP A 157 16.59 3.06 18.89
CA TRP A 157 17.18 1.94 18.17
C TRP A 157 17.86 2.43 16.88
N ASP A 158 19.16 2.24 16.82
CA ASP A 158 20.00 2.54 15.66
C ASP A 158 20.14 1.26 14.81
N LEU A 159 19.12 0.96 14.01
CA LEU A 159 19.12 -0.24 13.16
C LEU A 159 20.17 -0.17 12.07
N VAL A 160 20.38 1.01 11.46
CA VAL A 160 21.42 1.21 10.44
C VAL A 160 22.80 0.94 11.01
N GLY A 161 23.12 1.51 12.17
CA GLY A 161 24.40 1.27 12.84
C GLY A 161 24.60 -0.20 13.21
N LYS A 162 23.54 -0.90 13.61
CA LYS A 162 23.61 -2.34 13.92
C LYS A 162 23.80 -3.22 12.68
N ILE A 163 23.16 -2.88 11.56
CA ILE A 163 23.36 -3.57 10.28
C ILE A 163 24.81 -3.38 9.80
N VAL A 164 25.33 -2.16 9.90
CA VAL A 164 26.72 -1.86 9.57
C VAL A 164 27.68 -2.64 10.49
N ALA A 165 27.41 -2.68 11.79
CA ALA A 165 28.20 -3.46 12.76
C ALA A 165 28.14 -4.96 12.52
N ALA A 166 27.07 -5.48 11.92
CA ALA A 166 26.95 -6.85 11.45
C ALA A 166 27.74 -7.13 10.13
N GLY A 167 28.50 -6.14 9.63
CA GLY A 167 29.30 -6.27 8.42
C GLY A 167 28.53 -6.09 7.11
N ARG A 168 27.29 -5.57 7.15
CA ARG A 168 26.40 -5.49 5.99
C ARG A 168 26.15 -4.07 5.50
N LYS A 169 27.22 -3.24 5.55
CA LYS A 169 27.21 -1.89 4.94
C LYS A 169 26.97 -1.94 3.43
N ASP A 170 27.32 -3.03 2.77
CA ASP A 170 27.14 -3.30 1.34
C ASP A 170 25.67 -3.12 0.88
N LEU A 171 24.69 -3.48 1.71
CA LEU A 171 23.27 -3.35 1.39
C LEU A 171 22.86 -1.90 1.06
N PHE A 172 23.49 -0.93 1.69
CA PHE A 172 23.21 0.50 1.50
C PHE A 172 23.82 1.09 0.22
N ALA A 173 24.56 0.31 -0.54
CA ALA A 173 24.92 0.69 -1.92
C ALA A 173 23.71 0.51 -2.88
N GLY A 174 22.74 -0.33 -2.51
CA GLY A 174 21.47 -0.49 -3.20
C GLY A 174 20.42 0.57 -2.81
N PRO A 175 19.23 0.51 -3.40
CA PRO A 175 18.14 1.47 -3.18
C PRO A 175 17.40 1.25 -1.84
N VAL A 176 18.12 1.26 -0.74
CA VAL A 176 17.56 1.15 0.61
C VAL A 176 17.16 2.53 1.11
N TRP A 177 16.02 2.62 1.77
CA TRP A 177 15.53 3.84 2.41
C TRP A 177 15.20 3.63 3.89
N GLN A 178 15.02 4.71 4.63
CA GLN A 178 14.71 4.68 6.05
C GLN A 178 13.23 5.00 6.28
N ALA A 179 12.46 4.06 6.79
CA ALA A 179 11.14 4.34 7.32
C ALA A 179 11.23 4.92 8.72
N ILE A 180 10.37 5.89 9.03
CA ILE A 180 10.25 6.45 10.36
C ILE A 180 8.79 6.66 10.76
N HIS A 181 8.52 6.66 12.09
CA HIS A 181 7.29 7.17 12.66
C HIS A 181 7.61 8.43 13.45
N ASN A 182 7.16 9.59 12.96
CA ASN A 182 7.46 10.89 13.57
C ASN A 182 6.20 11.61 14.02
N TYR A 183 5.40 10.95 14.84
CA TYR A 183 4.30 11.61 15.51
C TYR A 183 4.80 12.81 16.31
N ALA A 184 4.24 13.98 16.03
CA ALA A 184 4.65 15.23 16.70
C ALA A 184 4.25 15.27 18.16
N ARG A 185 3.35 14.37 18.58
CA ARG A 185 2.68 14.42 19.87
C ARG A 185 1.95 15.77 19.99
N ASN A 186 1.89 16.41 21.16
CA ASN A 186 1.38 17.77 21.31
C ASN A 186 2.50 18.83 21.37
N ARG A 187 3.66 18.52 20.78
CA ARG A 187 4.85 19.38 20.75
C ARG A 187 4.87 20.26 19.50
N PRO A 188 5.47 21.46 19.55
CA PRO A 188 5.59 22.29 18.33
C PRO A 188 6.47 21.64 17.27
N LEU A 189 6.33 22.11 16.02
CA LEU A 189 7.05 21.54 14.86
C LEU A 189 8.58 21.67 14.96
N ASP A 190 9.06 22.68 15.67
CA ASP A 190 10.48 22.92 15.90
C ASP A 190 11.02 22.30 17.20
N TYR A 191 10.25 21.47 17.90
CA TYR A 191 10.76 20.73 19.04
C TYR A 191 11.88 19.79 18.62
N PRO A 192 13.02 19.70 19.34
CA PRO A 192 13.29 20.25 20.68
C PRO A 192 13.88 21.67 20.73
N TYR A 193 13.92 22.38 19.62
CA TYR A 193 14.58 23.70 19.51
C TYR A 193 13.64 24.86 19.88
N ASP A 194 12.37 24.61 20.14
CA ASP A 194 11.40 25.64 20.51
C ASP A 194 11.77 26.32 21.83
N ILE A 195 11.36 27.60 21.94
CA ILE A 195 11.67 28.44 23.10
C ILE A 195 11.09 27.89 24.43
N GLY A 196 10.00 27.11 24.35
CA GLY A 196 9.42 26.47 25.53
C GLY A 196 10.29 25.36 26.09
N ASN A 197 10.93 24.58 25.23
CA ASN A 197 11.87 23.55 25.61
C ASN A 197 13.24 24.14 25.98
N GLN A 198 13.75 25.08 25.18
CA GLN A 198 15.08 25.64 25.37
C GLN A 198 15.18 26.57 26.58
N GLU A 199 14.23 27.46 26.76
CA GLU A 199 14.30 28.55 27.75
C GLU A 199 13.20 28.47 28.82
N GLY A 200 12.25 27.56 28.67
CA GLY A 200 11.08 27.51 29.56
C GLY A 200 10.18 28.73 29.44
N ALA A 201 10.15 29.36 28.26
CA ALA A 201 9.39 30.57 28.00
C ALA A 201 7.92 30.42 28.40
N ALA A 202 7.40 31.39 29.15
CA ALA A 202 6.03 31.38 29.67
C ALA A 202 5.01 31.68 28.55
N TYR A 203 3.89 31.01 28.59
CA TYR A 203 2.73 31.43 27.82
C TYR A 203 2.10 32.69 28.45
N THR A 204 1.57 33.57 27.59
CA THR A 204 0.77 34.71 28.02
C THR A 204 -0.65 34.27 28.37
N TYR A 205 -1.31 35.06 29.22
CA TYR A 205 -2.74 34.83 29.55
C TYR A 205 -3.61 34.84 28.27
N ARG A 206 -3.32 35.76 27.36
CA ARG A 206 -4.04 35.84 26.08
C ARG A 206 -3.92 34.53 25.27
N PHE A 207 -2.72 33.97 25.13
CA PHE A 207 -2.52 32.69 24.43
C PHE A 207 -3.25 31.55 25.14
N TYR A 208 -3.10 31.46 26.48
CA TYR A 208 -3.77 30.44 27.25
C TYR A 208 -5.29 30.49 27.06
N GLN A 209 -5.92 31.68 27.11
CA GLN A 209 -7.34 31.84 26.88
C GLN A 209 -7.76 31.54 25.43
N THR A 210 -6.95 31.92 24.44
CA THR A 210 -7.26 31.65 23.04
C THR A 210 -7.36 30.14 22.79
N VAL A 211 -6.40 29.37 23.30
CA VAL A 211 -6.40 27.90 23.16
C VAL A 211 -7.57 27.29 23.97
N GLU A 212 -7.90 27.81 25.13
CA GLU A 212 -9.01 27.32 25.95
C GLU A 212 -10.38 27.62 25.34
N SER A 213 -10.51 28.72 24.59
CA SER A 213 -11.76 29.12 23.90
C SER A 213 -12.04 28.43 22.60
N GLU A 214 -11.11 27.63 22.04
CA GLU A 214 -11.32 26.79 20.88
C GLU A 214 -12.35 25.69 21.15
N THR A 215 -12.92 25.09 20.13
CA THR A 215 -14.02 24.11 20.20
C THR A 215 -13.76 22.94 21.18
N TRP A 216 -12.51 22.67 21.49
CA TRP A 216 -12.05 21.66 22.45
C TRP A 216 -11.35 22.29 23.66
N GLY A 217 -11.54 23.57 23.88
CA GLY A 217 -10.83 24.38 24.86
C GLY A 217 -10.91 23.86 26.28
N GLU A 218 -12.06 23.39 26.71
CA GLU A 218 -12.26 22.83 28.05
C GLU A 218 -11.26 21.75 28.45
N ASN A 219 -10.68 21.06 27.45
CA ASN A 219 -9.70 19.98 27.65
C ASN A 219 -8.28 20.33 27.18
N ALA A 220 -8.07 21.48 26.55
CA ALA A 220 -6.76 21.80 25.91
C ALA A 220 -5.62 21.83 26.94
N TRP A 221 -5.86 22.31 28.12
CA TRP A 221 -4.89 22.36 29.21
C TRP A 221 -5.06 21.22 30.23
N ARG A 222 -6.03 20.33 30.04
CA ARG A 222 -6.36 19.21 30.94
C ARG A 222 -6.53 19.64 32.39
N GLY A 223 -7.23 20.77 32.59
CA GLY A 223 -7.48 21.35 33.93
C GLY A 223 -6.28 22.02 34.58
N ARG A 224 -5.15 22.15 33.90
CA ARG A 224 -3.97 22.86 34.41
C ARG A 224 -4.18 24.35 34.28
N SER A 225 -3.86 25.08 35.32
CA SER A 225 -3.84 26.55 35.31
C SER A 225 -2.64 27.07 34.50
N LEU A 226 -2.74 28.31 34.03
CA LEU A 226 -1.62 29.00 33.36
C LEU A 226 -0.34 28.98 34.19
N GLU A 227 -0.48 29.17 35.52
CA GLU A 227 0.65 29.14 36.43
C GLU A 227 1.32 27.77 36.46
N GLU A 228 0.54 26.69 36.52
CA GLU A 228 1.05 25.32 36.48
C GLU A 228 1.75 25.01 35.18
N VAL A 229 1.17 25.37 34.04
CA VAL A 229 1.78 25.18 32.73
C VAL A 229 3.09 25.95 32.66
N ASN A 230 3.13 27.21 33.03
CA ASN A 230 4.34 28.03 33.01
C ASN A 230 5.41 27.53 33.98
N ARG A 231 5.00 26.99 35.14
CA ARG A 231 5.92 26.31 36.06
C ARG A 231 6.53 25.07 35.38
N LEU A 232 5.70 24.21 34.79
CA LEU A 232 6.19 23.02 34.08
C LEU A 232 7.15 23.35 32.93
N ARG A 233 6.86 24.40 32.16
CA ARG A 233 7.75 24.89 31.10
C ARG A 233 9.10 25.29 31.64
N ARG A 234 9.13 26.07 32.72
CA ARG A 234 10.35 26.49 33.37
C ARG A 234 11.13 25.33 34.01
N ASP A 235 10.40 24.47 34.77
CA ASP A 235 11.02 23.39 35.55
C ASP A 235 11.52 22.22 34.68
N ARG A 236 10.96 22.07 33.47
CA ARG A 236 11.30 21.02 32.50
C ARG A 236 11.94 21.57 31.22
N SER A 237 12.41 22.81 31.24
CA SER A 237 13.23 23.32 30.14
C SER A 237 14.54 22.52 30.06
N ASN A 238 15.05 22.38 28.87
CA ASN A 238 16.30 21.64 28.60
C ASN A 238 17.19 22.47 27.66
N PRO A 239 17.86 23.51 28.20
CA PRO A 239 18.73 24.38 27.40
C PRO A 239 19.82 23.61 26.68
N GLY A 240 19.99 23.86 25.38
CA GLY A 240 20.96 23.18 24.55
C GLY A 240 20.55 21.77 24.11
N ALA A 241 19.36 21.31 24.42
CA ALA A 241 18.84 20.04 23.91
C ALA A 241 18.77 20.04 22.38
N THR A 242 19.18 18.93 21.81
CA THR A 242 19.16 18.68 20.36
C THR A 242 18.20 17.53 20.04
N ILE A 243 17.97 17.30 18.77
CA ILE A 243 17.21 16.14 18.32
C ILE A 243 17.80 14.80 18.78
N MET A 244 19.10 14.74 19.08
CA MET A 244 19.76 13.55 19.62
C MET A 244 19.38 13.26 21.08
N ASP A 245 18.90 14.27 21.80
CA ASP A 245 18.46 14.13 23.20
C ASP A 245 17.02 13.66 23.31
N ASP A 246 16.13 14.09 22.40
CA ASP A 246 14.72 13.66 22.38
C ASP A 246 14.14 13.65 20.95
N PRO A 247 14.20 12.49 20.25
CA PRO A 247 13.66 12.36 18.91
C PRO A 247 12.14 12.11 18.86
N ALA A 248 11.41 12.21 19.97
CA ALA A 248 9.96 11.98 20.01
C ALA A 248 9.18 13.20 19.51
N CYS A 249 9.38 13.59 18.26
CA CYS A 249 8.79 14.79 17.66
C CYS A 249 8.74 14.67 16.13
N TRP A 250 8.16 15.70 15.49
CA TRP A 250 8.07 15.73 14.02
C TRP A 250 9.44 15.79 13.33
N LEU A 251 10.45 16.44 13.93
CA LEU A 251 11.81 16.53 13.43
C LEU A 251 12.61 15.22 13.56
N ALA A 252 12.04 14.10 13.96
CA ALA A 252 12.76 12.83 14.11
C ALA A 252 13.55 12.41 12.86
N TYR A 253 13.19 12.90 11.67
CA TYR A 253 13.98 12.65 10.44
C TYR A 253 15.43 13.18 10.55
N GLU A 254 15.69 14.26 11.30
CA GLU A 254 17.05 14.78 11.54
C GLU A 254 17.87 13.82 12.42
N TYR A 255 17.20 13.18 13.40
CA TYR A 255 17.84 12.16 14.24
C TYR A 255 18.32 10.98 13.40
N PHE A 256 17.44 10.44 12.54
CA PHE A 256 17.79 9.30 11.73
C PHE A 256 18.79 9.65 10.63
N ASP A 257 18.73 10.83 10.02
CA ASP A 257 19.75 11.28 9.08
C ASP A 257 21.13 11.43 9.74
N THR A 258 21.16 11.96 10.96
CA THR A 258 22.41 12.04 11.74
C THR A 258 23.04 10.67 11.95
N LEU A 259 22.23 9.65 12.27
CA LEU A 259 22.69 8.26 12.41
C LEU A 259 23.14 7.68 11.06
N ASN A 260 22.37 7.91 10.00
CA ASN A 260 22.71 7.44 8.66
C ASN A 260 24.08 8.01 8.22
N ARG A 261 24.27 9.32 8.30
CA ARG A 261 25.56 9.96 7.98
C ARG A 261 26.71 9.46 8.84
N LYS A 262 26.46 9.23 10.13
CA LYS A 262 27.47 8.70 11.05
C LYS A 262 27.98 7.33 10.62
N HIS A 263 27.11 6.43 10.19
CA HIS A 263 27.48 5.04 9.89
C HIS A 263 27.79 4.81 8.42
N LEU A 264 27.09 5.49 7.53
CA LEU A 264 27.23 5.30 6.09
C LEU A 264 28.16 6.31 5.44
N GLY A 265 28.15 7.55 5.92
CA GLY A 265 28.85 8.70 5.33
C GLY A 265 27.95 9.53 4.39
N PHE A 266 26.69 9.14 4.23
CA PHE A 266 25.71 9.80 3.38
C PHE A 266 24.28 9.66 3.96
N SER A 267 23.34 10.46 3.45
CA SER A 267 21.93 10.40 3.81
C SER A 267 21.21 9.31 3.01
N LEU A 268 20.31 8.58 3.65
CA LEU A 268 19.32 7.75 2.98
C LEU A 268 18.04 8.58 2.74
N PRO A 269 17.23 8.26 1.71
CA PRO A 269 15.86 8.76 1.67
C PRO A 269 15.12 8.38 2.95
N ILE A 270 14.52 9.35 3.61
CA ILE A 270 13.71 9.15 4.81
C ILE A 270 12.25 9.42 4.45
N LEU A 271 11.39 8.42 4.65
CA LEU A 271 9.95 8.55 4.47
C LEU A 271 9.28 8.31 5.82
N SER A 272 8.53 9.31 6.29
CA SER A 272 7.62 9.07 7.41
C SER A 272 6.44 8.26 6.91
N THR A 273 6.34 7.03 7.36
CA THR A 273 5.27 6.12 6.99
C THR A 273 4.07 6.19 7.93
N GLU A 274 4.25 6.79 9.09
CA GLU A 274 3.21 7.23 10.02
C GLU A 274 3.70 8.46 10.77
N GLY A 275 2.91 9.52 10.81
CA GLY A 275 3.36 10.72 11.49
C GLY A 275 2.34 11.85 11.57
N GLY A 276 2.82 13.01 12.00
CA GLY A 276 2.01 14.21 12.19
C GLY A 276 1.37 14.30 13.56
N TYR A 277 0.33 15.10 13.66
CA TYR A 277 -0.41 15.35 14.91
C TYR A 277 -1.61 14.43 15.03
N LEU A 278 -1.91 14.00 16.25
CA LEU A 278 -3.10 13.24 16.60
C LEU A 278 -4.00 14.07 17.51
N VAL A 279 -5.29 14.15 17.18
CA VAL A 279 -6.25 14.86 18.02
C VAL A 279 -6.33 14.20 19.40
N SER A 280 -6.48 15.02 20.45
CA SER A 280 -6.52 14.64 21.87
C SER A 280 -5.20 14.17 22.47
N GLU A 281 -4.09 14.19 21.74
CA GLU A 281 -2.79 13.85 22.31
C GLU A 281 -2.34 14.90 23.35
N ASP A 282 -1.89 14.45 24.52
CA ASP A 282 -1.46 15.27 25.67
C ASP A 282 -0.29 14.57 26.39
N VAL A 283 0.78 14.31 25.68
CA VAL A 283 1.94 13.58 26.21
C VAL A 283 2.86 14.50 26.99
N ASP A 284 3.02 15.74 26.50
CA ASP A 284 3.89 16.73 27.12
C ASP A 284 3.06 17.84 27.78
N PRO A 285 2.99 17.87 29.11
CA PRO A 285 2.14 18.82 29.86
C PRO A 285 2.61 20.27 29.76
N ARG A 286 3.73 20.55 29.13
CA ARG A 286 4.23 21.91 28.83
C ARG A 286 3.50 22.59 27.70
N TYR A 287 2.77 21.82 26.90
CA TYR A 287 2.06 22.26 25.71
C TYR A 287 0.57 21.89 25.82
N PRO A 288 -0.32 22.58 25.11
CA PRO A 288 -1.73 22.22 25.13
C PRO A 288 -1.96 20.84 24.50
N ALA A 289 -3.00 20.16 24.91
CA ALA A 289 -3.46 18.97 24.19
C ALA A 289 -3.85 19.34 22.74
N THR A 290 -3.65 18.43 21.82
CA THR A 290 -3.92 18.69 20.40
C THR A 290 -5.43 18.76 20.15
N SER A 291 -5.99 19.97 20.04
CA SER A 291 -7.36 20.21 19.59
C SER A 291 -7.48 19.99 18.08
N PRO A 292 -8.69 19.84 17.51
CA PRO A 292 -8.89 19.84 16.07
C PRO A 292 -8.33 21.07 15.35
N ASP A 293 -8.43 22.26 15.96
CA ASP A 293 -7.90 23.50 15.38
C ASP A 293 -6.37 23.55 15.47
N LEU A 294 -5.80 23.10 16.58
CA LEU A 294 -4.34 22.96 16.71
C LEU A 294 -3.79 21.91 15.75
N HIS A 295 -4.47 20.76 15.62
CA HIS A 295 -4.17 19.75 14.62
C HIS A 295 -4.15 20.35 13.21
N MET A 296 -5.19 21.12 12.85
CA MET A 296 -5.28 21.80 11.56
C MET A 296 -4.10 22.75 11.35
N ALA A 297 -3.86 23.64 12.29
CA ALA A 297 -2.82 24.66 12.16
C ALA A 297 -1.43 24.04 12.01
N GLN A 298 -1.09 23.05 12.81
CA GLN A 298 0.22 22.39 12.78
C GLN A 298 0.39 21.48 11.57
N THR A 299 -0.65 20.73 11.17
CA THR A 299 -0.59 19.85 10.00
C THR A 299 -0.52 20.66 8.71
N LEU A 300 -1.24 21.78 8.63
CA LEU A 300 -1.14 22.68 7.48
C LEU A 300 0.27 23.29 7.38
N GLU A 301 0.85 23.70 8.50
CA GLU A 301 2.21 24.24 8.51
C GLU A 301 3.26 23.18 8.19
N ALA A 302 3.12 21.95 8.69
CA ALA A 302 3.96 20.82 8.29
C ALA A 302 3.87 20.56 6.77
N SER A 303 2.66 20.64 6.21
CA SER A 303 2.46 20.52 4.76
C SER A 303 3.14 21.65 3.96
N ARG A 304 3.13 22.88 4.49
CA ARG A 304 3.86 24.02 3.91
C ARG A 304 5.37 23.83 3.97
N ILE A 305 5.89 23.30 5.08
CA ILE A 305 7.32 22.93 5.18
C ILE A 305 7.67 21.89 4.12
N MET A 306 6.83 20.87 3.95
CA MET A 306 7.04 19.85 2.91
C MET A 306 7.03 20.45 1.50
N MET A 307 6.11 21.35 1.19
CA MET A 307 6.02 22.04 -0.10
C MET A 307 7.05 23.17 -0.29
N GLY A 308 7.80 23.55 0.76
CA GLY A 308 8.73 24.67 0.74
C GLY A 308 8.04 26.05 0.70
N THR A 309 6.79 26.15 1.15
CA THR A 309 5.99 27.39 1.15
C THR A 309 5.80 27.99 2.54
N SER A 310 6.35 27.39 3.59
CA SER A 310 6.29 27.93 4.94
C SER A 310 6.97 29.30 5.00
N GLN A 311 6.35 30.24 5.72
CA GLN A 311 6.91 31.56 6.04
C GLN A 311 7.63 31.57 7.41
N ARG A 312 7.55 30.46 8.15
CA ARG A 312 8.06 30.35 9.52
C ARG A 312 9.27 29.44 9.61
N PHE A 313 9.32 28.42 8.78
CA PHE A 313 10.31 27.34 8.85
C PHE A 313 11.01 27.16 7.50
N ALA A 314 12.24 26.69 7.54
CA ALA A 314 12.93 26.26 6.33
C ALA A 314 12.19 25.09 5.66
N PRO A 315 12.32 24.93 4.35
CA PRO A 315 11.83 23.75 3.65
C PRO A 315 12.40 22.46 4.25
N ALA A 316 11.63 21.39 4.17
CA ALA A 316 12.11 20.05 4.54
C ALA A 316 13.38 19.70 3.72
N PRO A 317 14.40 19.07 4.34
CA PRO A 317 15.63 18.71 3.65
C PRO A 317 15.38 17.63 2.58
N ASP A 318 16.26 17.58 1.58
CA ASP A 318 16.09 16.71 0.41
C ASP A 318 16.10 15.21 0.72
N TYR A 319 16.73 14.81 1.82
CA TYR A 319 16.68 13.42 2.26
C TYR A 319 15.32 13.04 2.90
N TYR A 320 14.46 14.00 3.28
CA TYR A 320 13.15 13.75 3.87
C TYR A 320 12.06 13.83 2.80
N PHE A 321 11.67 12.71 2.23
CA PHE A 321 10.84 12.64 1.04
C PHE A 321 9.37 12.95 1.31
N CYS A 322 8.78 12.36 2.34
CA CYS A 322 7.37 12.61 2.62
C CYS A 322 7.03 12.43 4.10
N THR A 323 5.91 13.05 4.50
CA THR A 323 5.20 12.73 5.73
C THR A 323 3.88 12.05 5.37
N ALA A 324 3.75 10.74 5.63
CA ALA A 324 2.45 10.08 5.58
C ALA A 324 1.69 10.35 6.87
N PHE A 325 0.82 11.35 6.82
CA PHE A 325 0.00 11.70 7.98
C PHE A 325 -0.93 10.56 8.37
N TRP A 326 -1.02 10.29 9.64
CA TRP A 326 -1.95 9.33 10.23
C TRP A 326 -3.27 10.03 10.56
N LEU A 327 -4.43 9.59 10.08
CA LEU A 327 -4.70 8.73 8.94
C LEU A 327 -5.87 9.33 8.14
N LEU A 328 -6.05 8.95 6.88
CA LEU A 328 -7.07 9.51 5.99
C LEU A 328 -8.48 9.29 6.54
N ALA A 329 -8.85 8.05 6.77
CA ALA A 329 -10.14 7.66 7.31
C ALA A 329 -10.05 6.27 7.95
N ASN A 330 -10.96 5.94 8.85
CA ASN A 330 -11.03 4.64 9.49
C ASN A 330 -12.30 3.90 9.09
N ALA A 331 -13.43 4.15 9.73
CA ALA A 331 -14.70 3.46 9.44
C ALA A 331 -15.16 3.65 7.98
N HIS A 332 -14.98 4.84 7.42
CA HIS A 332 -15.28 5.11 6.00
C HIS A 332 -14.47 4.25 5.01
N LEU A 333 -13.33 3.75 5.45
CA LEU A 333 -12.44 2.86 4.70
C LEU A 333 -12.45 1.42 5.24
N GLY A 334 -13.49 1.06 6.00
CA GLY A 334 -13.75 -0.31 6.41
C GLY A 334 -12.94 -0.82 7.59
N SER A 335 -12.25 0.04 8.31
CA SER A 335 -11.62 -0.34 9.58
C SER A 335 -12.62 -0.28 10.73
N THR A 336 -12.56 -1.24 11.64
CA THR A 336 -13.47 -1.36 12.79
C THR A 336 -12.90 -0.84 14.08
N SER A 337 -11.62 -0.43 14.11
CA SER A 337 -11.02 0.14 15.30
C SER A 337 -11.61 1.51 15.61
N SER A 338 -12.58 1.56 16.53
CA SER A 338 -13.22 2.81 16.96
C SER A 338 -12.25 3.81 17.61
N TRP A 339 -11.12 3.30 18.14
CA TRP A 339 -10.10 4.16 18.72
C TRP A 339 -9.42 5.05 17.67
N TRP A 340 -9.19 4.52 16.47
CA TRP A 340 -8.55 5.28 15.39
C TRP A 340 -9.48 6.30 14.73
N GLU A 341 -10.79 6.23 14.96
CA GLU A 341 -11.73 7.28 14.52
C GLU A 341 -11.40 8.67 15.10
N THR A 342 -10.79 8.70 16.27
CA THR A 342 -10.32 9.97 16.87
C THR A 342 -9.12 10.58 16.13
N HIS A 343 -8.47 9.82 15.26
CA HIS A 343 -7.30 10.26 14.50
C HIS A 343 -7.61 10.46 13.02
N ALA A 344 -8.72 9.90 12.54
CA ALA A 344 -9.09 9.93 11.12
C ALA A 344 -9.50 11.34 10.68
N TRP A 345 -8.97 11.76 9.52
CA TRP A 345 -9.34 13.05 8.95
C TRP A 345 -10.78 13.08 8.46
N TYR A 346 -11.28 11.94 7.97
CA TYR A 346 -12.68 11.72 7.58
C TYR A 346 -13.32 10.77 8.58
N SER A 347 -14.22 11.30 9.39
CA SER A 347 -14.98 10.53 10.39
C SER A 347 -16.27 11.25 10.73
N GLU A 348 -17.33 10.50 10.96
CA GLU A 348 -18.62 11.00 11.42
C GLU A 348 -18.56 11.63 12.82
N ARG A 349 -17.46 11.43 13.54
CA ARG A 349 -17.21 12.10 14.84
C ARG A 349 -17.05 13.60 14.72
N TRP A 350 -16.62 14.06 13.56
CA TRP A 350 -16.35 15.48 13.36
C TRP A 350 -17.57 16.21 12.82
N ALA A 351 -17.75 17.45 13.23
CA ALA A 351 -18.76 18.30 12.64
C ALA A 351 -18.56 18.40 11.13
N GLY A 352 -19.58 18.05 10.35
CA GLY A 352 -19.47 18.00 8.90
C GLY A 352 -18.72 16.77 8.34
N GLY A 353 -18.40 15.78 9.17
CA GLY A 353 -17.80 14.51 8.73
C GLY A 353 -16.31 14.54 8.47
N VAL A 354 -15.63 15.66 8.73
CA VAL A 354 -14.20 15.82 8.48
C VAL A 354 -13.53 16.71 9.54
N LEU A 355 -12.25 16.47 9.80
CA LEU A 355 -11.43 17.39 10.57
C LEU A 355 -11.24 18.73 9.81
N PRO A 356 -11.07 19.86 10.51
CA PRO A 356 -10.84 21.17 9.89
C PRO A 356 -9.67 21.20 8.91
N ILE A 357 -8.63 20.38 9.11
CA ILE A 357 -7.48 20.25 8.21
C ILE A 357 -7.88 19.90 6.76
N VAL A 358 -8.94 19.11 6.58
CA VAL A 358 -9.39 18.72 5.24
C VAL A 358 -9.79 19.95 4.42
N HIS A 359 -10.56 20.85 5.01
CA HIS A 359 -10.95 22.09 4.33
C HIS A 359 -9.77 23.05 4.14
N ALA A 360 -8.95 23.22 5.16
CA ALA A 360 -7.78 24.09 5.12
C ALA A 360 -6.78 23.63 4.07
N LEU A 361 -6.45 22.34 4.06
CA LEU A 361 -5.48 21.80 3.12
C LEU A 361 -6.03 21.77 1.68
N LYS A 362 -7.32 21.54 1.45
CA LYS A 362 -7.93 21.68 0.11
C LYS A 362 -7.84 23.10 -0.42
N ALA A 363 -7.99 24.11 0.45
CA ALA A 363 -7.89 25.53 0.09
C ALA A 363 -6.45 26.00 -0.12
N GLU A 364 -5.46 25.32 0.47
CA GLU A 364 -4.04 25.67 0.34
C GLU A 364 -3.54 25.43 -1.08
N PRO A 365 -2.80 26.38 -1.70
CA PRO A 365 -2.16 26.16 -2.99
C PRO A 365 -1.19 24.97 -2.96
N LYS A 366 -1.25 24.11 -3.96
CA LYS A 366 -0.37 22.94 -4.08
C LYS A 366 0.86 23.33 -4.89
N VAL A 367 2.00 23.30 -4.22
CA VAL A 367 3.30 23.65 -4.80
C VAL A 367 4.17 22.40 -4.81
N ALA A 368 4.75 22.08 -5.96
CA ALA A 368 5.76 21.04 -6.06
C ALA A 368 7.02 21.46 -5.30
N ARG A 369 7.59 20.55 -4.55
CA ARG A 369 8.86 20.76 -3.85
C ARG A 369 9.97 21.15 -4.82
N GLN A 370 10.78 22.10 -4.39
CA GLN A 370 12.06 22.38 -5.03
C GLN A 370 13.13 21.55 -4.31
N TRP A 371 13.76 20.65 -5.04
CA TRP A 371 14.85 19.83 -4.54
C TRP A 371 16.16 20.63 -4.70
N ARG A 372 17.03 20.60 -3.67
CA ARG A 372 18.23 21.46 -3.60
C ARG A 372 19.50 20.78 -4.08
N ASP A 373 19.39 19.63 -4.73
CA ASP A 373 20.58 18.97 -5.24
C ASP A 373 21.32 19.91 -6.19
N ASP A 374 22.63 20.03 -6.01
CA ASP A 374 23.53 20.80 -6.88
C ASP A 374 23.48 20.33 -8.35
N VAL A 375 22.70 19.28 -8.62
CA VAL A 375 22.40 18.69 -9.94
C VAL A 375 21.07 19.22 -10.51
N ALA A 376 20.33 20.05 -9.78
CA ALA A 376 19.00 20.53 -10.22
C ALA A 376 19.02 21.33 -11.53
N ASP A 377 20.17 21.94 -11.87
CA ASP A 377 20.35 22.65 -13.15
C ASP A 377 20.52 21.69 -14.34
N ASP A 378 20.74 20.40 -14.08
CA ASP A 378 20.98 19.38 -15.11
C ASP A 378 19.87 18.30 -15.18
N LEU A 379 18.76 18.47 -14.47
CA LEU A 379 17.65 17.51 -14.52
C LEU A 379 16.80 17.72 -15.78
N ILE A 380 16.60 16.62 -16.49
CA ILE A 380 15.99 16.60 -17.81
C ILE A 380 14.62 15.91 -17.72
N THR A 381 13.61 16.50 -18.35
CA THR A 381 12.32 15.84 -18.53
C THR A 381 12.28 15.12 -19.86
N LEU A 382 12.05 13.82 -19.83
CA LEU A 382 11.80 13.01 -21.00
C LEU A 382 10.30 12.84 -21.20
N ARG A 383 9.81 13.19 -22.36
CA ARG A 383 8.41 13.01 -22.71
C ARG A 383 8.21 12.55 -24.14
N GLY A 384 7.02 12.11 -24.46
CA GLY A 384 6.68 11.73 -25.81
C GLY A 384 5.29 11.17 -25.94
N THR A 385 5.02 10.68 -27.14
CA THR A 385 3.78 10.01 -27.51
C THR A 385 4.06 8.62 -28.03
N VAL A 386 3.12 7.71 -27.81
CA VAL A 386 3.14 6.38 -28.43
C VAL A 386 1.94 6.28 -29.35
N ALA A 387 2.15 6.59 -30.63
CA ALA A 387 1.10 6.45 -31.65
C ALA A 387 0.76 4.96 -31.84
N HIS A 388 -0.51 4.67 -32.06
CA HIS A 388 -1.05 3.32 -32.25
C HIS A 388 -0.75 2.36 -31.06
N ALA A 389 -0.69 2.91 -29.87
CA ALA A 389 -0.32 2.18 -28.64
C ALA A 389 -1.23 0.96 -28.36
N GLY A 390 -2.51 1.03 -28.73
CA GLY A 390 -3.46 -0.07 -28.47
C GLY A 390 -3.47 -0.50 -27.01
N ASP A 391 -3.15 -1.75 -26.75
CA ASP A 391 -3.06 -2.32 -25.41
C ASP A 391 -1.70 -2.06 -24.72
N TYR A 392 -0.71 -1.52 -25.43
CA TYR A 392 0.61 -1.21 -24.91
C TYR A 392 0.57 0.14 -24.17
N ARG A 393 0.37 0.10 -22.87
CA ARG A 393 0.15 1.28 -22.05
C ARG A 393 1.35 1.67 -21.19
N THR A 394 2.50 1.04 -21.37
CA THR A 394 3.67 1.23 -20.49
C THR A 394 4.91 1.59 -21.30
N VAL A 395 5.67 2.57 -20.82
CA VAL A 395 7.03 2.89 -21.28
C VAL A 395 7.99 2.65 -20.12
N ILE A 396 9.10 1.96 -20.40
CA ILE A 396 10.16 1.68 -19.43
C ILE A 396 11.42 2.42 -19.86
N LEU A 397 12.08 3.05 -18.89
CA LEU A 397 13.40 3.66 -19.04
C LEU A 397 14.42 2.83 -18.27
N GLU A 398 15.50 2.46 -18.92
CA GLU A 398 16.60 1.70 -18.32
C GLU A 398 17.91 2.49 -18.39
N LYS A 399 18.79 2.30 -17.38
CA LYS A 399 20.17 2.78 -17.35
C LYS A 399 21.07 1.62 -16.94
N ASN A 400 22.07 1.31 -17.74
CA ASN A 400 23.00 0.19 -17.49
C ASN A 400 22.28 -1.17 -17.31
N GLY A 401 21.18 -1.41 -18.06
CA GLY A 401 20.39 -2.63 -17.97
C GLY A 401 19.49 -2.75 -16.74
N GLN A 402 19.38 -1.68 -15.95
CA GLN A 402 18.47 -1.61 -14.80
C GLN A 402 17.32 -0.64 -15.08
N GLU A 403 16.11 -1.05 -14.74
CA GLU A 403 14.92 -0.20 -14.83
C GLU A 403 15.04 1.00 -13.89
N LYS A 404 14.96 2.21 -14.45
CA LYS A 404 15.01 3.48 -13.72
C LYS A 404 13.64 4.11 -13.57
N ALA A 405 12.78 3.96 -14.55
CA ALA A 405 11.43 4.45 -14.51
C ALA A 405 10.49 3.55 -15.31
N ARG A 406 9.26 3.49 -14.85
CA ARG A 406 8.14 2.86 -15.53
C ARG A 406 6.96 3.81 -15.48
N VAL A 407 6.43 4.18 -16.62
CA VAL A 407 5.30 5.11 -16.72
C VAL A 407 4.18 4.53 -17.56
N THR A 408 2.95 4.83 -17.16
CA THR A 408 1.76 4.46 -17.90
C THR A 408 1.35 5.61 -18.81
N LEU A 409 0.97 5.31 -20.04
CA LEU A 409 0.47 6.30 -20.98
C LEU A 409 -0.85 6.89 -20.48
N ASP A 410 -1.00 8.19 -20.64
CA ASP A 410 -2.27 8.89 -20.41
C ASP A 410 -3.35 8.50 -21.46
N ASN A 411 -4.54 9.07 -21.34
CA ASN A 411 -5.64 8.80 -22.26
C ASN A 411 -5.37 9.25 -23.72
N ASN A 412 -4.38 10.12 -23.93
CA ASN A 412 -3.95 10.62 -25.24
C ASN A 412 -2.69 9.90 -25.71
N SER A 413 -2.28 8.83 -25.06
CA SER A 413 -1.07 8.06 -25.32
C SER A 413 0.24 8.85 -25.17
N HIS A 414 0.26 9.84 -24.26
CA HIS A 414 1.46 10.55 -23.85
C HIS A 414 2.11 9.90 -22.63
N TYR A 415 3.42 10.09 -22.53
CA TYR A 415 4.18 9.77 -21.33
C TYR A 415 5.11 10.91 -20.95
N THR A 416 5.44 11.00 -19.67
CA THR A 416 6.41 11.94 -19.13
C THR A 416 7.22 11.27 -18.03
N ILE A 417 8.54 11.34 -18.13
CA ILE A 417 9.49 10.87 -17.12
C ILE A 417 10.33 12.09 -16.71
N PRO A 418 10.01 12.71 -15.59
CA PRO A 418 10.72 13.90 -15.10
C PRO A 418 12.03 13.52 -14.39
N GLU A 419 12.85 14.52 -14.14
CA GLU A 419 13.97 14.49 -13.18
C GLU A 419 15.07 13.46 -13.50
N LEU A 420 15.41 13.31 -14.76
CA LEU A 420 16.49 12.44 -15.20
C LEU A 420 17.83 13.20 -15.21
N GLY A 421 18.83 12.62 -14.58
CA GLY A 421 20.20 13.13 -14.73
C GLY A 421 20.79 12.85 -16.12
N PRO A 422 21.85 13.58 -16.51
CA PRO A 422 22.58 13.31 -17.76
C PRO A 422 23.09 11.86 -17.85
N GLY A 423 23.17 11.34 -19.06
CA GLY A 423 23.73 10.00 -19.33
C GLY A 423 22.98 9.23 -20.40
N SER A 424 23.46 8.02 -20.65
CA SER A 424 22.89 7.11 -21.66
C SER A 424 21.79 6.26 -21.05
N TYR A 425 20.65 6.21 -21.70
CA TYR A 425 19.46 5.46 -21.30
C TYR A 425 18.91 4.66 -22.48
N VAL A 426 18.07 3.70 -22.16
CA VAL A 426 17.30 2.94 -23.15
C VAL A 426 15.83 3.04 -22.79
N LEU A 427 15.03 3.52 -23.74
CA LEU A 427 13.57 3.50 -23.66
C LEU A 427 13.05 2.26 -24.35
N ARG A 428 12.12 1.57 -23.74
CA ARG A 428 11.43 0.44 -24.38
C ARG A 428 9.94 0.40 -24.05
N ILE A 429 9.18 -0.17 -24.94
CA ILE A 429 7.76 -0.46 -24.74
C ILE A 429 7.64 -1.96 -24.55
N PRO A 430 7.32 -2.42 -23.31
CA PRO A 430 7.22 -3.85 -23.01
C PRO A 430 6.23 -4.54 -23.96
N GLY A 431 6.61 -5.68 -24.47
CA GLY A 431 5.77 -6.44 -25.38
C GLY A 431 5.89 -6.06 -26.84
N THR A 432 6.78 -5.15 -27.17
CA THR A 432 7.12 -4.79 -28.55
C THR A 432 8.62 -4.99 -28.80
N ALA A 433 9.04 -4.93 -30.06
CA ALA A 433 10.46 -4.88 -30.41
C ALA A 433 11.00 -3.43 -30.42
N VAL A 434 10.22 -2.48 -29.92
CA VAL A 434 10.58 -1.06 -29.96
C VAL A 434 11.44 -0.72 -28.75
N GLU A 435 12.67 -0.34 -29.06
CA GLU A 435 13.70 0.06 -28.12
C GLU A 435 14.46 1.24 -28.70
N GLU A 436 14.69 2.29 -27.92
CA GLU A 436 15.39 3.50 -28.37
C GLU A 436 16.48 3.86 -27.34
N ALA A 437 17.72 3.86 -27.81
CA ALA A 437 18.84 4.36 -27.03
C ALA A 437 18.88 5.90 -27.11
N ILE A 438 18.89 6.54 -25.96
CA ILE A 438 18.89 8.00 -25.84
C ILE A 438 20.09 8.48 -25.01
N GLU A 439 20.57 9.65 -25.32
CA GLU A 439 21.60 10.36 -24.56
C GLU A 439 21.00 11.66 -24.01
N LEU A 440 21.02 11.81 -22.69
CA LEU A 440 20.61 13.03 -22.01
C LEU A 440 21.89 13.85 -21.69
N SER A 441 21.96 15.07 -22.19
CA SER A 441 23.12 15.94 -22.03
C SER A 441 22.92 16.96 -20.94
N ALA A 442 23.97 17.27 -20.15
CA ALA A 442 23.95 18.35 -19.16
C ALA A 442 23.53 19.69 -19.81
N GLY A 443 22.68 20.45 -19.12
CA GLY A 443 22.11 21.71 -19.63
C GLY A 443 20.92 21.53 -20.57
N GLN A 444 20.47 20.29 -20.81
CA GLN A 444 19.25 20.00 -21.55
C GLN A 444 18.06 19.97 -20.59
N ASN A 445 17.03 20.76 -20.83
CA ASN A 445 15.85 20.79 -19.94
C ASN A 445 14.80 19.73 -20.31
N GLU A 446 14.75 19.33 -21.57
CA GLU A 446 13.75 18.42 -22.09
C GLU A 446 14.28 17.61 -23.29
N LEU A 447 13.85 16.34 -23.37
CA LEU A 447 13.97 15.51 -24.56
C LEU A 447 12.60 14.97 -24.92
N VAL A 448 12.24 15.04 -26.20
CA VAL A 448 10.99 14.46 -26.72
C VAL A 448 11.32 13.25 -27.59
N VAL A 449 10.81 12.07 -27.17
CA VAL A 449 10.96 10.82 -27.93
C VAL A 449 9.57 10.27 -28.22
N ASN A 450 9.22 10.14 -29.50
CA ASN A 450 7.93 9.61 -29.90
C ASN A 450 8.10 8.23 -30.53
N PHE A 451 7.22 7.34 -30.17
CA PHE A 451 7.13 6.01 -30.76
C PHE A 451 5.90 5.89 -31.67
N ASP A 452 6.04 5.13 -32.74
CA ASP A 452 4.92 4.76 -33.59
C ASP A 452 4.88 3.23 -33.67
N LEU A 453 3.86 2.64 -33.08
CA LEU A 453 3.61 1.21 -33.10
C LEU A 453 2.76 0.77 -34.30
N THR A 454 2.72 1.57 -35.38
CA THR A 454 2.09 1.11 -36.63
C THR A 454 2.76 -0.19 -37.06
N PRO A 455 2.00 -1.27 -37.28
CA PRO A 455 2.57 -2.54 -37.66
C PRO A 455 3.27 -2.46 -39.02
N THR A 456 4.59 -2.38 -39.02
CA THR A 456 5.42 -2.48 -40.25
C THR A 456 5.85 -3.93 -40.53
N GLY A 457 4.91 -4.84 -40.41
CA GLY A 457 5.11 -6.29 -40.55
C GLY A 457 4.04 -7.07 -39.80
N PRO A 458 4.03 -8.40 -39.79
CA PRO A 458 3.10 -9.17 -38.99
C PRO A 458 3.32 -8.79 -37.52
N ALA A 459 2.32 -8.11 -36.92
CA ALA A 459 2.36 -7.66 -35.54
C ALA A 459 2.71 -8.86 -34.66
N LEU A 460 3.80 -8.76 -33.91
CA LEU A 460 4.07 -9.64 -32.79
C LEU A 460 3.00 -9.32 -31.70
N ARG A 461 1.82 -9.89 -31.89
CA ARG A 461 0.83 -9.91 -30.83
C ARG A 461 1.37 -10.87 -29.79
N GLN A 462 1.53 -10.40 -28.57
CA GLN A 462 1.96 -11.29 -27.49
C GLN A 462 0.75 -12.08 -27.01
N SER A 463 1.01 -13.32 -26.63
CA SER A 463 -0.02 -14.17 -26.05
C SER A 463 -0.44 -13.70 -24.68
N ARG A 464 -1.67 -14.01 -24.31
CA ARG A 464 -2.16 -13.84 -22.95
C ARG A 464 -2.81 -15.11 -22.44
N VAL A 465 -2.70 -15.30 -21.13
CA VAL A 465 -3.37 -16.37 -20.38
C VAL A 465 -4.27 -15.70 -19.36
N GLU A 466 -5.54 -16.00 -19.40
CA GLU A 466 -6.50 -15.50 -18.42
C GLU A 466 -7.44 -16.63 -18.00
N GLY A 467 -8.10 -16.46 -16.86
CA GLY A 467 -8.98 -17.50 -16.37
C GLY A 467 -9.55 -17.22 -15.00
N THR A 468 -10.02 -18.27 -14.37
CA THR A 468 -10.57 -18.23 -13.02
C THR A 468 -9.96 -19.33 -12.15
N VAL A 469 -9.82 -19.03 -10.87
CA VAL A 469 -9.43 -20.00 -9.84
C VAL A 469 -10.62 -20.24 -8.94
N ARG A 470 -11.20 -21.43 -9.01
CA ARG A 470 -12.31 -21.84 -8.16
C ARG A 470 -11.85 -21.91 -6.71
N GLY A 471 -12.58 -21.25 -5.80
CA GLY A 471 -12.18 -21.09 -4.41
C GLY A 471 -10.94 -20.24 -4.18
N GLY A 472 -10.45 -19.55 -5.21
CA GLY A 472 -9.14 -18.92 -5.24
C GLY A 472 -9.12 -17.42 -5.02
N SER A 473 -9.97 -16.85 -4.17
CA SER A 473 -9.83 -15.45 -3.76
C SER A 473 -8.43 -15.20 -3.19
N GLY A 474 -7.65 -14.32 -3.84
CA GLY A 474 -6.27 -14.02 -3.45
C GLY A 474 -5.24 -15.13 -3.68
N ALA A 475 -5.60 -16.20 -4.41
CA ALA A 475 -4.67 -17.28 -4.74
C ALA A 475 -3.54 -16.78 -5.66
N VAL A 476 -2.34 -17.27 -5.42
CA VAL A 476 -1.15 -16.94 -6.21
C VAL A 476 -1.00 -17.93 -7.35
N LEU A 477 -0.73 -17.40 -8.56
CA LEU A 477 -0.51 -18.20 -9.76
C LEU A 477 0.91 -17.98 -10.26
N LEU A 478 1.58 -19.08 -10.59
CA LEU A 478 2.92 -19.11 -11.17
C LEU A 478 2.86 -19.71 -12.58
N LEU A 479 3.32 -18.94 -13.57
CA LEU A 479 3.50 -19.38 -14.95
C LEU A 479 4.99 -19.46 -15.23
N VAL A 480 5.47 -20.61 -15.71
CA VAL A 480 6.90 -20.87 -15.95
C VAL A 480 7.11 -21.28 -17.40
N ARG A 481 8.04 -20.62 -18.10
CA ARG A 481 8.42 -20.99 -19.47
C ARG A 481 9.38 -22.17 -19.45
N ALA A 482 9.08 -23.18 -20.25
CA ALA A 482 9.86 -24.43 -20.26
C ALA A 482 11.27 -24.29 -20.83
N SER A 483 11.50 -23.31 -21.71
CA SER A 483 12.78 -23.17 -22.43
C SER A 483 13.94 -22.68 -21.56
N ASP A 484 13.66 -21.81 -20.59
CA ASP A 484 14.66 -21.09 -19.78
C ASP A 484 14.29 -20.95 -18.31
N GLY A 485 13.10 -21.42 -17.92
CA GLY A 485 12.63 -21.34 -16.55
C GLY A 485 12.16 -19.94 -16.12
N GLU A 486 12.00 -19.00 -17.06
CA GLU A 486 11.49 -17.66 -16.71
C GLU A 486 10.10 -17.75 -16.11
N GLU A 487 9.87 -16.99 -15.03
CA GLU A 487 8.68 -17.07 -14.19
C GLU A 487 7.85 -15.80 -14.26
N TRP A 488 6.54 -15.94 -14.42
CA TRP A 488 5.53 -14.89 -14.28
C TRP A 488 4.60 -15.26 -13.14
N VAL A 489 4.31 -14.30 -12.29
CA VAL A 489 3.43 -14.51 -11.13
C VAL A 489 2.32 -13.47 -11.16
N THR A 490 1.11 -13.87 -10.78
CA THR A 490 -0.05 -13.01 -10.59
C THR A 490 -0.88 -13.49 -9.40
N MET A 491 -1.85 -12.69 -8.96
CA MET A 491 -2.82 -13.09 -7.92
C MET A 491 -4.22 -13.10 -8.50
N ALA A 492 -5.00 -14.08 -8.11
CA ALA A 492 -6.41 -14.12 -8.43
C ALA A 492 -7.16 -13.02 -7.65
N ARG A 493 -8.09 -12.36 -8.31
CA ARG A 493 -8.99 -11.37 -7.69
C ARG A 493 -9.97 -12.04 -6.72
N SER A 494 -10.80 -11.25 -6.04
CA SER A 494 -11.83 -11.77 -5.12
C SER A 494 -12.83 -12.71 -5.77
N ASP A 495 -13.14 -12.51 -7.04
CA ASP A 495 -13.98 -13.38 -7.88
C ASP A 495 -13.24 -14.58 -8.47
N GLY A 496 -11.98 -14.73 -8.13
CA GLY A 496 -11.10 -15.78 -8.65
C GLY A 496 -10.49 -15.48 -10.03
N SER A 497 -10.81 -14.36 -10.67
CA SER A 497 -10.28 -14.05 -12.00
C SER A 497 -8.79 -13.70 -11.95
N PHE A 498 -8.04 -14.08 -12.98
CA PHE A 498 -6.61 -13.74 -13.13
C PHE A 498 -6.25 -13.49 -14.58
N ARG A 499 -5.10 -12.83 -14.79
CA ARG A 499 -4.55 -12.58 -16.12
C ARG A 499 -3.03 -12.52 -16.12
N PHE A 500 -2.43 -13.14 -17.12
CA PHE A 500 -1.06 -12.90 -17.57
C PHE A 500 -1.11 -12.30 -18.97
N VAL A 501 -0.33 -11.27 -19.21
CA VAL A 501 -0.28 -10.57 -20.51
C VAL A 501 1.17 -10.54 -21.02
N ASP A 502 1.33 -10.19 -22.28
CA ASP A 502 2.63 -9.94 -22.89
C ASP A 502 3.60 -11.14 -22.81
N LEU A 503 3.02 -12.34 -22.98
CA LEU A 503 3.77 -13.58 -22.91
C LEU A 503 4.45 -13.89 -24.25
N PRO A 504 5.77 -14.09 -24.29
CA PRO A 504 6.49 -14.54 -25.46
C PRO A 504 5.96 -15.87 -26.00
N PRO A 505 6.18 -16.18 -27.28
CA PRO A 505 5.94 -17.54 -27.80
C PRO A 505 6.74 -18.57 -27.00
N GLY A 506 6.13 -19.70 -26.71
CA GLY A 506 6.81 -20.77 -25.96
C GLY A 506 5.86 -21.81 -25.38
N GLU A 507 6.45 -22.76 -24.72
CA GLU A 507 5.74 -23.75 -23.91
C GLU A 507 5.86 -23.37 -22.43
N TYR A 508 4.75 -23.42 -21.70
CA TYR A 508 4.64 -22.98 -20.32
C TYR A 508 3.98 -24.02 -19.45
N SER A 509 4.28 -23.99 -18.17
CA SER A 509 3.47 -24.62 -17.11
C SER A 509 2.83 -23.56 -16.25
N LEU A 510 1.60 -23.77 -15.81
CA LEU A 510 0.85 -22.86 -14.95
C LEU A 510 0.38 -23.62 -13.70
N ARG A 511 0.56 -23.04 -12.52
CA ARG A 511 0.12 -23.65 -11.27
C ARG A 511 -0.42 -22.63 -10.29
N VAL A 512 -1.34 -23.05 -9.45
CA VAL A 512 -1.78 -22.33 -8.25
C VAL A 512 -0.85 -22.71 -7.11
N ASN A 513 -0.31 -21.73 -6.39
CA ASN A 513 0.67 -21.92 -5.33
C ASN A 513 0.05 -21.52 -3.95
N PRO A 514 0.38 -22.22 -2.83
CA PRO A 514 1.33 -23.35 -2.73
C PRO A 514 0.73 -24.69 -3.15
N GLN A 515 -0.60 -24.84 -3.13
CA GLN A 515 -1.28 -26.07 -3.48
C GLN A 515 -2.53 -25.76 -4.33
N GLY A 516 -2.66 -26.45 -5.45
CA GLY A 516 -3.80 -26.24 -6.33
C GLY A 516 -3.57 -26.87 -7.71
N SER A 517 -4.45 -26.53 -8.64
CA SER A 517 -4.41 -26.99 -10.03
C SER A 517 -3.08 -26.68 -10.69
N ARG A 518 -2.69 -27.58 -11.59
CA ARG A 518 -1.54 -27.41 -12.46
C ARG A 518 -1.91 -27.71 -13.90
N VAL A 519 -1.41 -26.89 -14.81
CA VAL A 519 -1.41 -27.13 -16.27
C VAL A 519 0.04 -27.30 -16.67
N ASP A 520 0.43 -28.53 -17.02
CA ASP A 520 1.83 -28.88 -17.30
C ASP A 520 2.33 -28.40 -18.64
N ARG A 521 1.42 -28.19 -19.60
CA ARG A 521 1.76 -27.78 -20.95
C ARG A 521 0.75 -26.79 -21.51
N LEU A 522 1.18 -25.55 -21.65
CA LEU A 522 0.44 -24.47 -22.27
C LEU A 522 1.30 -23.90 -23.41
N VAL A 523 0.88 -24.11 -24.66
CA VAL A 523 1.63 -23.61 -25.80
C VAL A 523 1.07 -22.25 -26.24
N LEU A 524 1.94 -21.26 -26.27
CA LEU A 524 1.66 -19.91 -26.74
C LEU A 524 2.45 -19.65 -28.03
N ASP A 525 1.77 -19.10 -29.04
CA ASP A 525 2.34 -18.83 -30.37
C ASP A 525 2.68 -17.34 -30.60
N GLY A 526 2.57 -16.51 -29.54
CA GLY A 526 2.77 -15.07 -29.63
C GLY A 526 1.54 -14.30 -30.11
N LEU A 527 0.45 -14.98 -30.47
CA LEU A 527 -0.76 -14.35 -31.00
C LEU A 527 -2.04 -14.77 -30.31
N ASN A 528 -1.98 -15.85 -29.53
CA ASN A 528 -3.17 -16.47 -28.97
C ASN A 528 -3.53 -15.97 -27.58
N GLN A 529 -4.83 -16.06 -27.29
CA GLN A 529 -5.37 -15.92 -25.95
C GLN A 529 -5.77 -17.32 -25.47
N ARG A 530 -5.33 -17.68 -24.26
CA ARG A 530 -5.72 -18.93 -23.60
C ARG A 530 -6.59 -18.61 -22.38
N GLN A 531 -7.68 -19.35 -22.25
CA GLN A 531 -8.50 -19.35 -21.05
C GLN A 531 -8.28 -20.64 -20.26
N VAL A 532 -8.13 -20.53 -18.96
CA VAL A 532 -7.80 -21.65 -18.08
C VAL A 532 -8.70 -21.58 -16.83
N GLU A 533 -9.26 -22.73 -16.46
CA GLU A 533 -9.95 -22.88 -15.18
C GLU A 533 -9.08 -23.69 -14.24
N LEU A 534 -8.86 -23.13 -13.05
CA LEU A 534 -8.05 -23.69 -12.00
C LEU A 534 -8.84 -23.79 -10.69
N ALA A 535 -8.27 -24.43 -9.67
CA ALA A 535 -8.84 -24.45 -8.33
C ALA A 535 -7.72 -24.46 -7.28
N VAL A 536 -8.00 -23.98 -6.07
CA VAL A 536 -7.13 -24.22 -4.91
C VAL A 536 -7.33 -25.63 -4.37
N ALA A 537 -6.33 -26.16 -3.67
CA ALA A 537 -6.47 -27.42 -2.94
C ALA A 537 -7.15 -27.17 -1.58
N GLY A 538 -7.99 -28.09 -1.15
CA GLY A 538 -8.74 -27.98 0.09
C GLY A 538 -9.91 -26.98 -0.03
N TRP A 539 -10.30 -26.39 1.10
CA TRP A 539 -11.33 -25.37 1.13
C TRP A 539 -10.79 -24.02 0.67
N GLY A 540 -11.52 -23.41 -0.26
CA GLY A 540 -11.28 -22.04 -0.68
C GLY A 540 -12.61 -21.32 -0.89
N TYR A 541 -12.60 -20.01 -1.14
CA TYR A 541 -13.81 -19.25 -1.42
C TYR A 541 -13.63 -18.24 -2.55
N THR A 542 -14.76 -17.88 -3.15
CA THR A 542 -14.90 -16.72 -4.04
C THR A 542 -16.08 -15.86 -3.59
N ILE A 543 -16.04 -14.57 -3.90
CA ILE A 543 -17.15 -13.65 -3.63
C ILE A 543 -17.68 -13.15 -4.96
N ARG A 544 -18.95 -13.41 -5.22
CA ARG A 544 -19.65 -12.96 -6.42
C ARG A 544 -20.76 -11.99 -6.08
N THR A 545 -21.23 -11.25 -7.04
CA THR A 545 -22.49 -10.50 -6.91
C THR A 545 -23.64 -11.43 -7.16
N ALA A 546 -24.51 -11.59 -6.17
CA ALA A 546 -25.73 -12.37 -6.30
C ALA A 546 -26.73 -11.72 -7.29
N PRO A 547 -27.70 -12.48 -7.82
CA PRO A 547 -28.72 -11.95 -8.71
C PRO A 547 -29.43 -10.72 -8.15
N PRO A 548 -29.85 -9.75 -8.99
CA PRO A 548 -30.38 -8.45 -8.54
C PRO A 548 -31.68 -8.52 -7.71
N GLN A 549 -32.38 -9.64 -7.76
CA GLN A 549 -33.61 -9.87 -6.97
C GLN A 549 -33.34 -10.16 -5.50
N LEU A 550 -32.08 -10.41 -5.10
CA LEU A 550 -31.72 -10.67 -3.72
C LEU A 550 -31.46 -9.36 -2.95
N ASN A 551 -31.69 -9.40 -1.65
CA ASN A 551 -31.62 -8.23 -0.79
C ASN A 551 -30.15 -7.77 -0.59
N PRO A 552 -29.77 -6.55 -0.99
CA PRO A 552 -28.40 -6.05 -0.87
C PRO A 552 -27.92 -5.78 0.57
N ASN A 553 -28.82 -5.86 1.54
CA ASN A 553 -28.47 -5.73 2.96
C ASN A 553 -28.15 -7.09 3.62
N LEU A 554 -28.17 -8.18 2.85
CA LEU A 554 -27.88 -9.52 3.34
C LEU A 554 -26.58 -10.04 2.70
N VAL A 555 -25.89 -10.90 3.42
CA VAL A 555 -24.81 -11.74 2.89
C VAL A 555 -25.38 -13.14 2.66
N TYR A 556 -25.14 -13.68 1.49
CA TYR A 556 -25.51 -15.05 1.15
C TYR A 556 -24.29 -15.94 1.18
N CYS A 557 -24.44 -17.16 1.71
CA CYS A 557 -23.37 -18.12 1.85
C CYS A 557 -23.80 -19.50 1.34
N VAL A 558 -22.99 -20.05 0.46
CA VAL A 558 -23.12 -21.43 -0.02
C VAL A 558 -21.83 -22.18 0.34
N VAL A 559 -21.99 -23.39 0.89
CA VAL A 559 -20.88 -24.33 1.11
C VAL A 559 -21.14 -25.56 0.24
N GLU A 560 -20.28 -25.79 -0.75
CA GLU A 560 -20.47 -26.86 -1.71
C GLU A 560 -20.53 -28.23 -1.03
N GLY A 561 -21.59 -28.99 -1.35
CA GLY A 561 -21.76 -30.36 -0.85
C GLY A 561 -22.07 -30.47 0.62
N GLN A 562 -22.20 -29.35 1.35
CA GLN A 562 -22.44 -29.34 2.80
C GLN A 562 -23.79 -28.69 3.12
N ARG A 563 -24.47 -29.24 4.14
CA ARG A 563 -25.79 -28.76 4.59
C ARG A 563 -25.88 -28.75 6.11
N GLY A 564 -26.68 -27.85 6.66
CA GLY A 564 -26.90 -27.76 8.10
C GLY A 564 -25.71 -27.29 8.92
N LEU A 565 -24.65 -26.77 8.29
CA LEU A 565 -23.50 -26.24 9.00
C LEU A 565 -23.83 -24.90 9.65
N PRO A 566 -23.42 -24.66 10.90
CA PRO A 566 -23.53 -23.37 11.55
C PRO A 566 -22.77 -22.28 10.75
N VAL A 567 -23.44 -21.18 10.50
CA VAL A 567 -22.85 -20.00 9.83
C VAL A 567 -23.00 -18.80 10.76
N GLN A 568 -21.92 -18.04 10.92
CA GLN A 568 -21.85 -16.87 11.78
C GLN A 568 -21.33 -15.68 11.00
N ILE A 569 -21.83 -14.48 11.32
CA ILE A 569 -21.25 -13.22 10.87
C ILE A 569 -20.76 -12.47 12.09
N HIS A 570 -19.49 -12.08 12.04
CA HIS A 570 -18.82 -11.27 13.04
C HIS A 570 -18.72 -9.81 12.59
N GLY A 571 -18.91 -8.89 13.53
CA GLY A 571 -18.87 -7.45 13.30
C GLY A 571 -17.45 -6.94 13.19
N GLY A 572 -16.93 -6.91 11.97
CA GLY A 572 -15.62 -6.36 11.66
C GLY A 572 -14.47 -7.35 11.76
N GLU A 573 -13.32 -6.89 11.31
CA GLU A 573 -12.15 -7.71 11.04
C GLU A 573 -11.45 -8.29 12.30
N TRP A 574 -11.75 -7.71 13.45
CA TRP A 574 -11.10 -8.02 14.73
C TRP A 574 -12.09 -8.24 15.87
N SER A 575 -13.39 -8.22 15.58
CA SER A 575 -14.41 -8.45 16.58
C SER A 575 -14.73 -9.93 16.67
N SER A 576 -14.62 -10.49 17.86
CA SER A 576 -15.16 -11.81 18.19
C SER A 576 -16.69 -11.80 18.34
N ASP A 577 -17.33 -10.62 18.23
CA ASP A 577 -18.76 -10.47 18.47
C ASP A 577 -19.56 -11.03 17.29
N VAL A 578 -20.26 -12.11 17.55
CA VAL A 578 -21.21 -12.69 16.60
C VAL A 578 -22.44 -11.82 16.53
N ILE A 579 -22.72 -11.25 15.35
CA ILE A 579 -23.88 -10.38 15.13
C ILE A 579 -25.06 -11.10 14.49
N TYR A 580 -24.81 -12.15 13.71
CA TYR A 580 -25.83 -13.00 13.13
C TYR A 580 -25.38 -14.46 13.10
N THR A 581 -26.34 -15.36 13.29
CA THR A 581 -26.16 -16.80 13.15
C THR A 581 -27.18 -17.38 12.22
N GLY A 582 -26.83 -18.44 11.52
CA GLY A 582 -27.70 -19.20 10.64
C GLY A 582 -27.15 -20.59 10.40
N THR A 583 -27.72 -21.31 9.50
CA THR A 583 -27.23 -22.62 9.05
C THR A 583 -27.26 -22.68 7.53
N THR A 584 -26.31 -23.40 6.93
CA THR A 584 -26.33 -23.66 5.49
C THR A 584 -27.63 -24.42 5.14
N PRO A 585 -28.40 -24.01 4.12
CA PRO A 585 -29.69 -24.56 3.84
C PRO A 585 -29.64 -26.01 3.36
N GLU A 586 -30.71 -26.75 3.62
CA GLU A 586 -30.87 -28.10 3.10
C GLU A 586 -31.10 -28.15 1.56
N LEU A 587 -31.71 -27.12 1.02
CA LEU A 587 -31.93 -26.94 -0.42
C LEU A 587 -32.06 -25.44 -0.74
N GLY A 588 -31.33 -24.95 -1.70
CA GLY A 588 -31.46 -23.58 -2.18
C GLY A 588 -30.29 -23.11 -3.04
N GLU A 589 -30.63 -22.43 -4.11
CA GLU A 589 -29.69 -21.94 -5.12
C GLU A 589 -28.73 -20.86 -4.59
N PHE A 590 -29.08 -20.21 -3.46
CA PHE A 590 -28.38 -19.05 -2.93
C PHE A 590 -27.94 -19.17 -1.44
N GLY A 591 -28.10 -20.32 -0.84
CA GLY A 591 -27.55 -20.61 0.46
C GLY A 591 -28.19 -19.89 1.65
N CYS A 592 -27.45 -19.79 2.75
CA CYS A 592 -27.85 -19.10 3.96
C CYS A 592 -27.82 -17.59 3.74
N ALA A 593 -28.86 -16.88 4.20
CA ALA A 593 -28.98 -15.44 4.16
C ALA A 593 -28.81 -14.86 5.57
N LEU A 594 -27.83 -14.00 5.78
CA LEU A 594 -27.49 -13.40 7.08
C LEU A 594 -27.61 -11.88 7.02
N GLY A 595 -28.25 -11.29 7.98
CA GLY A 595 -28.48 -9.85 8.07
C GLY A 595 -29.89 -9.54 8.58
N PRO A 596 -30.37 -8.27 8.48
CA PRO A 596 -29.80 -7.17 7.68
C PRO A 596 -28.52 -6.57 8.26
N LEU A 597 -27.58 -6.24 7.38
CA LEU A 597 -26.29 -5.68 7.74
C LEU A 597 -26.18 -4.21 7.29
N GLU A 598 -25.49 -3.41 8.07
CA GLU A 598 -25.06 -2.08 7.63
C GLU A 598 -23.92 -2.19 6.61
N ALA A 599 -23.65 -1.09 5.87
CA ALA A 599 -22.50 -1.08 5.00
C ALA A 599 -21.22 -1.20 5.85
N GLY A 600 -20.35 -2.14 5.52
CA GLY A 600 -19.14 -2.40 6.32
C GLY A 600 -18.46 -3.72 5.95
N HIS A 601 -17.44 -4.05 6.73
CA HIS A 601 -16.67 -5.28 6.61
C HIS A 601 -17.10 -6.27 7.68
N TYR A 602 -17.16 -7.54 7.26
CA TYR A 602 -17.60 -8.61 8.10
C TYR A 602 -16.75 -9.86 7.87
N ILE A 603 -16.63 -10.70 8.88
CA ILE A 603 -16.12 -12.05 8.74
C ILE A 603 -17.32 -12.99 8.73
N LEU A 604 -17.43 -13.78 7.69
CA LEU A 604 -18.37 -14.89 7.59
C LEU A 604 -17.60 -16.15 7.97
N ALA A 605 -18.03 -16.82 9.03
CA ALA A 605 -17.47 -18.08 9.49
C ALA A 605 -18.48 -19.21 9.32
N VAL A 606 -18.01 -20.37 8.88
CA VAL A 606 -18.80 -21.61 8.78
C VAL A 606 -18.08 -22.67 9.59
N ASP A 607 -18.76 -23.24 10.56
CA ASP A 607 -18.19 -24.26 11.45
C ASP A 607 -18.59 -25.68 11.01
N GLY A 608 -17.67 -26.62 11.20
CA GLY A 608 -17.93 -28.03 11.02
C GLY A 608 -17.82 -28.57 9.59
N ALA A 609 -17.30 -27.77 8.65
CA ALA A 609 -16.92 -28.28 7.34
C ALA A 609 -15.78 -29.31 7.49
N PRO A 610 -15.86 -30.49 6.85
CA PRO A 610 -14.81 -31.50 6.99
C PRO A 610 -13.52 -31.04 6.29
N ASP A 611 -12.37 -31.14 6.98
CA ASP A 611 -11.05 -30.97 6.38
C ASP A 611 -10.65 -32.20 5.53
N GLU A 612 -9.43 -32.20 5.00
CA GLU A 612 -8.87 -33.31 4.19
C GLU A 612 -8.78 -34.64 4.95
N THR A 613 -8.83 -34.60 6.27
CA THR A 613 -8.80 -35.80 7.16
C THR A 613 -10.19 -36.19 7.67
N GLY A 614 -11.23 -35.40 7.32
CA GLY A 614 -12.61 -35.58 7.76
C GLY A 614 -12.92 -34.98 9.13
N ASN A 615 -11.97 -34.23 9.73
CA ASN A 615 -12.22 -33.50 10.96
C ASN A 615 -12.98 -32.20 10.71
N PRO A 616 -13.83 -31.77 11.65
CA PRO A 616 -14.53 -30.49 11.51
C PRO A 616 -13.54 -29.31 11.55
N ALA A 617 -13.58 -28.48 10.52
CA ALA A 617 -12.79 -27.27 10.38
C ALA A 617 -13.69 -26.03 10.36
N GLN A 618 -13.15 -24.89 10.67
CA GLN A 618 -13.77 -23.59 10.51
C GLN A 618 -13.31 -22.97 9.20
N LEU A 619 -14.28 -22.53 8.38
CA LEU A 619 -14.03 -21.79 7.16
C LEU A 619 -14.31 -20.31 7.40
N GLU A 620 -13.47 -19.43 6.88
CA GLU A 620 -13.65 -17.99 7.01
C GLU A 620 -13.56 -17.30 5.66
N ALA A 621 -14.46 -16.34 5.45
CA ALA A 621 -14.41 -15.42 4.32
C ALA A 621 -14.60 -13.98 4.79
N ARG A 622 -13.86 -13.07 4.21
CA ARG A 622 -13.99 -11.65 4.48
C ARG A 622 -14.93 -11.03 3.48
N VAL A 623 -16.02 -10.43 3.97
CA VAL A 623 -17.13 -9.95 3.13
C VAL A 623 -17.33 -8.46 3.32
N HIS A 624 -17.50 -7.75 2.23
CA HIS A 624 -17.92 -6.36 2.23
C HIS A 624 -19.37 -6.20 1.82
N VAL A 625 -20.16 -5.49 2.62
CA VAL A 625 -21.53 -5.09 2.33
C VAL A 625 -21.54 -3.60 1.96
N ASP A 626 -21.93 -3.28 0.74
CA ASP A 626 -21.99 -1.90 0.23
C ASP A 626 -23.42 -1.39 -0.02
N LYS A 627 -24.43 -2.19 0.30
CA LYS A 627 -25.87 -1.96 0.06
C LYS A 627 -26.25 -1.77 -1.43
N LYS A 628 -25.30 -1.92 -2.35
CA LYS A 628 -25.52 -1.81 -3.79
C LYS A 628 -25.50 -3.14 -4.50
N ARG A 629 -24.69 -4.06 -3.99
CA ARG A 629 -24.53 -5.41 -4.53
C ARG A 629 -24.65 -6.40 -3.39
N THR A 630 -25.44 -7.42 -3.63
CA THR A 630 -25.60 -8.51 -2.67
C THR A 630 -24.38 -9.42 -2.75
N PRO A 631 -23.57 -9.55 -1.70
CA PRO A 631 -22.45 -10.49 -1.72
C PRO A 631 -22.96 -11.92 -1.58
N LEU A 632 -22.51 -12.79 -2.47
CA LEU A 632 -22.65 -14.24 -2.41
C LEU A 632 -21.30 -14.87 -2.22
N VAL A 633 -21.06 -15.45 -1.05
CA VAL A 633 -19.84 -16.19 -0.70
C VAL A 633 -20.05 -17.65 -1.03
N GLU A 634 -19.19 -18.18 -1.89
CA GLU A 634 -19.20 -19.59 -2.27
C GLU A 634 -17.94 -20.26 -1.73
N PHE A 635 -18.07 -21.13 -0.73
CA PHE A 635 -17.03 -22.03 -0.28
C PHE A 635 -17.06 -23.31 -1.11
N VAL A 636 -15.92 -23.69 -1.65
CA VAL A 636 -15.75 -24.89 -2.47
C VAL A 636 -14.58 -25.71 -1.96
N TYR A 637 -14.73 -27.02 -1.96
CA TYR A 637 -13.66 -27.95 -1.63
C TYR A 637 -13.11 -28.62 -2.88
N THR A 638 -11.81 -28.66 -3.04
CA THR A 638 -11.17 -29.37 -4.14
C THR A 638 -10.13 -30.35 -3.59
N ASP A 639 -10.41 -31.63 -3.77
CA ASP A 639 -9.50 -32.73 -3.40
C ASP A 639 -8.64 -33.09 -4.60
N PHE A 640 -7.31 -32.94 -4.46
CA PHE A 640 -6.33 -33.39 -5.44
C PHE A 640 -5.64 -34.70 -5.02
N SER A 641 -5.96 -35.23 -3.82
CA SER A 641 -5.32 -36.44 -3.29
C SER A 641 -5.74 -37.71 -4.02
N THR A 642 -6.94 -37.70 -4.61
CA THR A 642 -7.51 -38.83 -5.36
C THR A 642 -7.32 -38.74 -6.86
N ALA A 643 -6.72 -37.66 -7.37
CA ALA A 643 -6.45 -37.53 -8.79
C ALA A 643 -5.30 -38.49 -9.17
N ALA A 644 -5.62 -39.55 -9.88
CA ALA A 644 -4.65 -40.31 -10.68
C ALA A 644 -3.86 -39.33 -11.58
N PRO A 645 -2.61 -39.61 -11.93
CA PRO A 645 -1.74 -38.68 -12.64
C PRO A 645 -2.47 -38.14 -13.85
N ALA A 646 -2.84 -36.87 -13.74
CA ALA A 646 -3.37 -35.96 -14.72
C ALA A 646 -3.94 -36.57 -16.01
N GLN A 647 -5.21 -36.85 -16.00
CA GLN A 647 -5.96 -36.58 -17.23
C GLN A 647 -6.07 -35.06 -17.31
N SER A 648 -5.45 -34.51 -18.36
CA SER A 648 -5.49 -33.11 -18.74
C SER A 648 -6.81 -32.46 -18.37
N ALA A 649 -6.78 -31.42 -17.54
CA ALA A 649 -7.89 -30.50 -17.43
C ALA A 649 -8.38 -30.21 -18.85
N GLN A 650 -9.63 -30.47 -19.15
CA GLN A 650 -10.16 -30.25 -20.49
C GLN A 650 -9.95 -28.78 -20.80
N ILE A 651 -9.01 -28.51 -21.69
CA ILE A 651 -8.77 -27.18 -22.23
C ILE A 651 -9.93 -26.91 -23.17
N ALA A 652 -10.98 -26.25 -22.71
CA ALA A 652 -11.99 -25.67 -23.58
C ALA A 652 -11.37 -24.49 -24.32
N GLY A 653 -10.55 -24.80 -25.32
CA GLY A 653 -9.97 -23.82 -26.19
C GLY A 653 -10.99 -23.37 -27.24
N ARG A 654 -11.60 -22.23 -27.09
CA ARG A 654 -12.33 -21.56 -28.16
C ARG A 654 -11.36 -20.68 -28.93
N VAL A 655 -10.93 -21.14 -30.08
CA VAL A 655 -10.22 -20.32 -31.05
C VAL A 655 -11.23 -19.33 -31.62
N ILE A 656 -11.12 -18.06 -31.31
CA ILE A 656 -11.88 -17.01 -31.99
C ILE A 656 -11.03 -16.57 -33.19
N ILE A 657 -11.31 -17.17 -34.33
CA ILE A 657 -10.92 -16.60 -35.62
C ILE A 657 -11.95 -15.50 -35.93
N GLY A 658 -11.52 -14.27 -36.13
CA GLY A 658 -12.38 -13.15 -36.45
C GLY A 658 -13.20 -13.43 -37.73
N GLY A 659 -14.52 -13.47 -37.58
CA GLY A 659 -15.49 -13.60 -38.65
C GLY A 659 -16.88 -13.68 -38.03
N ALA A 660 -17.73 -12.70 -38.33
CA ALA A 660 -19.10 -12.62 -37.86
C ALA A 660 -19.85 -13.91 -38.19
N ALA A 661 -20.37 -14.59 -37.14
CA ALA A 661 -21.35 -15.61 -37.27
C ALA A 661 -22.41 -15.49 -36.18
N THR A 662 -23.63 -15.28 -36.63
CA THR A 662 -24.85 -15.31 -35.84
C THR A 662 -25.05 -16.66 -35.17
N CYS A 663 -25.13 -16.71 -33.87
CA CYS A 663 -25.50 -17.93 -33.15
C CYS A 663 -26.98 -17.92 -32.74
N THR A 664 -27.70 -18.93 -33.19
CA THR A 664 -29.02 -19.32 -32.71
C THR A 664 -28.88 -20.13 -31.42
N PRO A 665 -29.68 -19.92 -30.38
CA PRO A 665 -29.52 -20.66 -29.13
C PRO A 665 -30.19 -22.04 -29.24
N THR A 666 -29.43 -23.11 -28.98
CA THR A 666 -29.95 -24.45 -28.80
C THR A 666 -30.05 -24.76 -27.30
N ARG A 667 -31.27 -24.97 -26.82
CA ARG A 667 -31.53 -25.51 -25.49
C ARG A 667 -30.99 -26.92 -25.39
N PHE A 668 -30.30 -27.22 -24.29
CA PHE A 668 -30.12 -28.59 -23.83
C PHE A 668 -30.89 -28.77 -22.52
N ILE A 669 -31.64 -29.87 -22.47
CA ILE A 669 -32.46 -30.36 -21.37
C ILE A 669 -31.59 -30.83 -20.22
#